data_9680ce07099c856bd650d58212f0eef9
#
_entry.id   9680ce07099c856bd650d58212f0eef9
#
_cell.length_a   1.000
_cell.length_b   1.000
_cell.length_c   1.000
_cell.angle_alpha   90.00
_cell.angle_beta   90.00
_cell.angle_gamma   90.00
#
_symmetry.space_group_name_H-M   'P 1'
#
loop_
_entity.id
_entity.type
_entity.pdbx_description
1 polymer ?
#
loop_
_entity_poly.entity_id
_entity_poly.type
_entity_poly.pdbx_seq_one_letter_code
_entity_poly.pdbx_strand_id
1 'polypeptide(L)'
;MSNEEMYCVAQFTTRLLPNCNTVRKMEVPADLPGVVIFLHGVNDPGASYESVETGLCQGVNERLDRPDLKAGQYGAKYHKAEKTPRETWKDKEEQILDDPDTYLYQRDSDDPKTRSLMIPFYWGYRAAPEHVKRDDAGDPFRMRNQFQDNQGNRLDRHFAKAGGFFVNATNNLKEMYGEGFKANRKTGMVELIKPNNYLLFANAPLRHYFVLAAHRLAMLVSEIRRVSPDETITIMGHSQGTLIALLAQALLVDKGQRCADTLILVDTPYSVLRDVTPKDHDTLATLIRIVTAVTQTPHPQPPLSALREAKTYGGRSGPQWSPTQGTRKDKVGNLSVFPERDNRGKVYLYFCPDDTTVALSDVQGIGTYGVPDATPDGRPAMMALQSLGFYQRLWTKRHRDGEPVLVGKPPQPEFIRAPGEHRYPGASFVTGVASQAPIAKGQERLINAEALHPPHAPQMFGGEAIQGSPTRSGLDKPDEVAKSIALGKDAATFLWIKMPIEYDAPYTTQQEALARFNGLSKDPEEHTRAVRKGATRSSGSSCHEREETPREARTRMEHDQKTWGNNSYHSAILRSPENQRWVTAMDIAIGQAHCLDDPEMREVLVAIADWKMDQEIFTATMALPGWSRLSAEAQALVKSSYLYYQDGVFPPPSLVSLTPPTLLAGASKKGDAL
;
A
#
# COMPACT_ATOMS: atom_id res chain seq x y z
N MET A 1 -44.81 20.07 -13.43
CA MET A 1 -44.05 20.95 -12.53
C MET A 1 -43.73 20.12 -11.31
N SER A 2 -42.48 19.65 -11.19
CA SER A 2 -41.99 18.87 -10.05
C SER A 2 -41.88 19.80 -8.85
N ASN A 3 -42.57 19.50 -7.75
CA ASN A 3 -42.32 20.11 -6.48
C ASN A 3 -40.87 19.81 -6.05
N GLU A 4 -39.97 20.76 -6.28
CA GLU A 4 -38.67 20.74 -5.63
C GLU A 4 -38.92 21.09 -4.15
N GLU A 5 -38.90 20.11 -3.30
CA GLU A 5 -38.86 20.31 -1.86
C GLU A 5 -37.54 21.00 -1.51
N MET A 6 -37.62 22.26 -1.09
CA MET A 6 -36.45 22.98 -0.60
C MET A 6 -36.27 22.70 0.89
N TYR A 7 -35.12 22.20 1.26
CA TYR A 7 -34.74 22.01 2.66
C TYR A 7 -33.93 23.22 3.14
N CYS A 8 -34.21 23.70 4.34
CA CYS A 8 -33.42 24.73 4.98
C CYS A 8 -32.17 24.12 5.63
N VAL A 9 -31.01 24.33 5.02
CA VAL A 9 -29.73 23.72 5.46
C VAL A 9 -29.01 24.61 6.47
N ALA A 10 -29.25 25.89 6.46
CA ALA A 10 -28.71 26.82 7.44
C ALA A 10 -29.60 28.06 7.52
N GLN A 11 -29.81 28.58 8.73
CA GLN A 11 -30.52 29.81 8.97
C GLN A 11 -29.52 30.87 9.43
N PHE A 12 -29.25 31.85 8.58
CA PHE A 12 -28.42 32.99 8.93
C PHE A 12 -29.29 34.22 9.16
N THR A 13 -29.00 34.98 10.20
CA THR A 13 -29.56 36.30 10.38
C THR A 13 -28.71 37.27 9.58
N THR A 14 -29.13 37.63 8.38
CA THR A 14 -28.48 38.68 7.61
C THR A 14 -29.22 40.01 7.83
N ARG A 15 -28.49 41.11 8.00
CA ARG A 15 -29.06 42.43 7.82
C ARG A 15 -29.34 42.62 6.34
N LEU A 16 -30.60 42.68 5.97
CA LEU A 16 -31.01 43.05 4.61
C LEU A 16 -30.48 44.43 4.27
N LEU A 17 -29.57 44.52 3.35
CA LEU A 17 -29.23 45.78 2.70
C LEU A 17 -30.40 46.12 1.76
N PRO A 18 -30.92 47.36 1.78
CA PRO A 18 -31.95 47.78 0.86
C PRO A 18 -31.48 47.56 -0.58
N ASN A 19 -32.30 46.89 -1.38
CA ASN A 19 -32.09 46.57 -2.81
C ASN A 19 -31.26 45.31 -3.15
N CYS A 20 -31.03 44.37 -2.22
CA CYS A 20 -30.38 43.09 -2.52
C CYS A 20 -31.33 41.91 -2.30
N ASN A 21 -32.33 41.74 -3.14
CA ASN A 21 -33.19 40.56 -3.19
C ASN A 21 -32.59 39.51 -4.17
N THR A 22 -31.43 38.98 -3.88
CA THR A 22 -30.90 37.85 -4.63
C THR A 22 -31.03 36.58 -3.79
N VAL A 23 -31.90 35.67 -4.18
CA VAL A 23 -31.91 34.29 -3.71
C VAL A 23 -30.69 33.60 -4.34
N ARG A 24 -29.66 33.39 -3.58
CA ARG A 24 -28.52 32.57 -4.01
C ARG A 24 -28.87 31.10 -3.76
N LYS A 25 -29.02 30.33 -4.83
CA LYS A 25 -29.02 28.86 -4.70
C LYS A 25 -27.61 28.46 -4.28
N MET A 26 -27.46 27.86 -3.10
CA MET A 26 -26.24 27.19 -2.70
C MET A 26 -26.40 25.70 -3.02
N GLU A 27 -25.51 25.17 -3.86
CA GLU A 27 -25.40 23.74 -4.02
C GLU A 27 -24.79 23.15 -2.76
N VAL A 28 -25.53 22.28 -2.11
CA VAL A 28 -25.04 21.52 -0.97
C VAL A 28 -24.50 20.19 -1.49
N PRO A 29 -23.22 19.88 -1.23
CA PRO A 29 -22.66 18.62 -1.71
C PRO A 29 -23.39 17.42 -1.08
N ALA A 30 -23.62 16.39 -1.86
CA ALA A 30 -24.20 15.14 -1.38
C ALA A 30 -23.33 14.47 -0.30
N ASP A 31 -23.93 13.86 0.70
CA ASP A 31 -23.20 13.14 1.78
C ASP A 31 -22.31 12.03 1.21
N LEU A 32 -21.21 11.73 1.90
CA LEU A 32 -20.28 10.68 1.48
C LEU A 32 -20.86 9.29 1.75
N PRO A 33 -20.70 8.35 0.80
CA PRO A 33 -21.36 7.06 0.83
C PRO A 33 -20.59 5.97 1.58
N GLY A 34 -19.53 6.30 2.27
CA GLY A 34 -18.70 5.35 3.03
C GLY A 34 -17.27 5.84 3.18
N VAL A 35 -16.50 5.11 3.97
CA VAL A 35 -15.08 5.36 4.24
C VAL A 35 -14.26 4.22 3.64
N VAL A 36 -13.20 4.55 2.90
CA VAL A 36 -12.20 3.59 2.45
C VAL A 36 -10.86 3.93 3.10
N ILE A 37 -10.31 3.04 3.90
CA ILE A 37 -8.96 3.17 4.45
C ILE A 37 -8.03 2.32 3.61
N PHE A 38 -7.04 2.93 2.96
CA PHE A 38 -6.10 2.21 2.11
C PHE A 38 -4.70 2.17 2.69
N LEU A 39 -4.10 0.96 2.77
CA LEU A 39 -2.77 0.69 3.30
C LEU A 39 -1.82 0.23 2.19
N HIS A 40 -0.67 0.89 2.10
CA HIS A 40 0.42 0.47 1.22
C HIS A 40 1.16 -0.79 1.71
N GLY A 41 2.02 -1.36 0.86
CA GLY A 41 2.83 -2.54 1.14
C GLY A 41 4.11 -2.25 1.91
N VAL A 42 4.91 -3.32 2.15
CA VAL A 42 6.25 -3.19 2.71
C VAL A 42 7.19 -2.52 1.70
N ASN A 43 8.13 -1.72 2.20
CA ASN A 43 9.08 -0.95 1.39
C ASN A 43 8.41 -0.02 0.36
N ASP A 44 7.18 0.39 0.63
CA ASP A 44 6.37 1.24 -0.24
C ASP A 44 6.06 2.55 0.49
N PRO A 45 6.40 3.72 -0.06
CA PRO A 45 6.09 5.01 0.52
C PRO A 45 4.64 5.48 0.28
N GLY A 46 3.80 4.67 -0.36
CA GLY A 46 2.44 5.03 -0.77
C GLY A 46 2.31 5.37 -2.26
N ALA A 47 3.19 4.81 -3.10
CA ALA A 47 3.27 5.14 -4.53
C ALA A 47 1.98 4.90 -5.33
N SER A 48 1.08 4.07 -4.83
CA SER A 48 -0.20 3.77 -5.50
C SER A 48 -1.38 4.61 -4.99
N TYR A 49 -1.22 5.46 -4.00
CA TYR A 49 -2.34 6.16 -3.37
C TYR A 49 -3.10 7.07 -4.33
N GLU A 50 -2.38 7.87 -5.11
CA GLU A 50 -3.00 8.78 -6.09
C GLU A 50 -3.84 8.03 -7.13
N SER A 51 -3.29 6.93 -7.68
CA SER A 51 -4.01 6.15 -8.70
C SER A 51 -5.24 5.44 -8.12
N VAL A 52 -5.14 4.93 -6.89
CA VAL A 52 -6.24 4.26 -6.20
C VAL A 52 -7.34 5.26 -5.87
N GLU A 53 -7.00 6.40 -5.28
CA GLU A 53 -7.98 7.42 -4.91
C GLU A 53 -8.69 8.01 -6.14
N THR A 54 -7.93 8.31 -7.19
CA THR A 54 -8.48 8.81 -8.46
C THR A 54 -9.48 7.83 -9.04
N GLY A 55 -9.11 6.57 -9.15
CA GLY A 55 -10.00 5.56 -9.71
C GLY A 55 -11.23 5.29 -8.83
N LEU A 56 -11.07 5.25 -7.51
CA LEU A 56 -12.18 5.08 -6.58
C LEU A 56 -13.18 6.25 -6.67
N CYS A 57 -12.72 7.49 -6.60
CA CYS A 57 -13.61 8.66 -6.70
C CYS A 57 -14.40 8.65 -8.00
N GLN A 58 -13.73 8.38 -9.13
CA GLN A 58 -14.39 8.31 -10.42
C GLN A 58 -15.39 7.13 -10.49
N GLY A 59 -14.97 5.94 -10.05
CA GLY A 59 -15.81 4.76 -10.11
C GLY A 59 -17.04 4.84 -9.20
N VAL A 60 -16.92 5.45 -8.01
CA VAL A 60 -18.05 5.66 -7.10
C VAL A 60 -18.98 6.75 -7.60
N ASN A 61 -18.47 7.81 -8.23
CA ASN A 61 -19.29 8.79 -8.93
C ASN A 61 -20.17 8.11 -9.98
N GLU A 62 -19.59 7.23 -10.77
CA GLU A 62 -20.33 6.48 -11.80
C GLU A 62 -21.30 5.46 -11.19
N ARG A 63 -20.86 4.71 -10.16
CA ARG A 63 -21.70 3.71 -9.47
C ARG A 63 -22.94 4.31 -8.86
N LEU A 64 -22.81 5.46 -8.22
CA LEU A 64 -23.88 6.10 -7.45
C LEU A 64 -24.56 7.27 -8.21
N ASP A 65 -24.26 7.44 -9.49
CA ASP A 65 -24.83 8.53 -10.33
C ASP A 65 -24.61 9.93 -9.70
N ARG A 66 -23.38 10.22 -9.26
CA ARG A 66 -23.00 11.48 -8.63
C ARG A 66 -21.72 12.07 -9.24
N PRO A 67 -21.51 13.40 -9.25
CA PRO A 67 -20.35 14.02 -9.91
C PRO A 67 -19.33 14.63 -8.96
N ASP A 68 -19.57 14.60 -7.63
CA ASP A 68 -18.92 15.50 -6.67
C ASP A 68 -17.66 14.93 -6.02
N LEU A 69 -17.42 13.60 -6.09
CA LEU A 69 -16.21 13.02 -5.52
C LEU A 69 -14.98 13.42 -6.35
N LYS A 70 -13.95 13.89 -5.65
CA LYS A 70 -12.67 14.33 -6.23
C LYS A 70 -11.53 13.81 -5.37
N ALA A 71 -10.57 13.16 -6.01
CA ALA A 71 -9.36 12.71 -5.37
C ALA A 71 -8.52 13.86 -4.82
N GLY A 72 -7.74 13.58 -3.78
CA GLY A 72 -6.73 14.49 -3.26
C GLY A 72 -5.54 14.61 -4.20
N GLN A 73 -4.72 15.63 -3.97
CA GLN A 73 -3.42 15.79 -4.63
C GLN A 73 -2.32 15.20 -3.75
N TYR A 74 -1.22 14.80 -4.40
CA TYR A 74 -0.08 14.21 -3.73
C TYR A 74 1.20 14.95 -4.12
N GLY A 75 2.13 15.03 -3.19
CA GLY A 75 3.46 15.53 -3.47
C GLY A 75 3.59 17.05 -3.67
N ALA A 76 2.68 17.89 -3.17
CA ALA A 76 2.73 19.35 -3.39
C ALA A 76 4.06 19.96 -2.94
N LYS A 77 4.59 19.54 -1.77
CA LYS A 77 5.88 20.03 -1.28
C LYS A 77 7.02 19.65 -2.22
N TYR A 78 7.03 18.41 -2.70
CA TYR A 78 8.03 17.92 -3.66
C TYR A 78 7.96 18.70 -4.97
N HIS A 79 6.78 18.79 -5.58
CA HIS A 79 6.60 19.50 -6.85
C HIS A 79 6.88 21.00 -6.76
N LYS A 80 6.63 21.61 -5.60
CA LYS A 80 7.01 22.98 -5.35
C LYS A 80 8.53 23.14 -5.31
N ALA A 81 9.24 22.26 -4.59
CA ALA A 81 10.70 22.28 -4.52
C ALA A 81 11.33 22.02 -5.90
N GLU A 82 10.79 21.06 -6.66
CA GLU A 82 11.26 20.74 -8.02
C GLU A 82 11.18 21.94 -8.97
N LYS A 83 10.14 22.76 -8.84
CA LYS A 83 9.94 23.97 -9.67
C LYS A 83 10.72 25.19 -9.19
N THR A 84 11.28 25.15 -8.00
CA THR A 84 12.03 26.26 -7.43
C THR A 84 13.43 26.30 -8.07
N PRO A 85 13.90 27.46 -8.59
CA PRO A 85 15.23 27.59 -9.15
C PRO A 85 16.31 27.22 -8.12
N ARG A 86 17.34 26.47 -8.54
CA ARG A 86 18.39 25.94 -7.63
C ARG A 86 19.12 27.05 -6.87
N GLU A 87 19.30 28.18 -7.53
CA GLU A 87 19.96 29.35 -6.94
C GLU A 87 19.22 29.95 -5.76
N THR A 88 17.91 29.64 -5.64
CA THR A 88 17.04 30.11 -4.57
C THR A 88 16.65 29.03 -3.59
N TRP A 89 17.21 27.81 -3.73
CA TRP A 89 16.89 26.72 -2.82
C TRP A 89 17.38 27.04 -1.41
N LYS A 90 16.49 26.78 -0.47
CA LYS A 90 16.82 26.73 0.95
C LYS A 90 17.15 25.28 1.29
N ASP A 91 17.89 25.06 2.35
CA ASP A 91 18.27 23.73 2.83
C ASP A 91 17.10 22.74 2.91
N LYS A 92 15.90 23.24 3.22
CA LYS A 92 14.69 22.44 3.32
C LYS A 92 14.22 21.88 1.96
N GLU A 93 14.26 22.69 0.90
CA GLU A 93 13.90 22.26 -0.45
C GLU A 93 14.92 21.29 -1.02
N GLU A 94 16.22 21.52 -0.78
CA GLU A 94 17.26 20.57 -1.15
C GLU A 94 17.07 19.23 -0.47
N GLN A 95 16.74 19.23 0.82
CA GLN A 95 16.46 18.01 1.57
C GLN A 95 15.23 17.24 1.03
N ILE A 96 14.20 17.93 0.56
CA ILE A 96 13.02 17.31 -0.07
C ILE A 96 13.40 16.60 -1.37
N LEU A 97 14.22 17.21 -2.20
CA LEU A 97 14.67 16.62 -3.46
C LEU A 97 15.67 15.49 -3.26
N ASP A 98 16.47 15.55 -2.19
CA ASP A 98 17.41 14.48 -1.82
C ASP A 98 16.70 13.26 -1.23
N ASP A 99 15.51 13.47 -0.63
CA ASP A 99 14.69 12.43 -0.02
C ASP A 99 13.24 12.54 -0.52
N PRO A 100 13.01 12.25 -1.80
CA PRO A 100 11.69 12.41 -2.42
C PRO A 100 10.62 11.47 -1.83
N ASP A 101 11.00 10.27 -1.38
CA ASP A 101 10.05 9.26 -0.92
C ASP A 101 9.23 9.74 0.28
N THR A 102 9.77 10.63 1.10
CA THR A 102 9.05 11.20 2.25
C THR A 102 7.96 12.18 1.83
N TYR A 103 8.11 12.85 0.70
CA TYR A 103 7.24 13.97 0.31
C TYR A 103 6.45 13.72 -0.98
N LEU A 104 7.02 12.97 -1.95
CA LEU A 104 6.41 12.77 -3.27
C LEU A 104 5.04 12.07 -3.21
N TYR A 105 4.90 11.12 -2.30
CA TYR A 105 3.67 10.31 -2.17
C TYR A 105 2.82 10.72 -0.97
N GLN A 106 3.15 11.82 -0.31
CA GLN A 106 2.34 12.37 0.78
C GLN A 106 1.14 13.12 0.21
N ARG A 107 -0.05 12.82 0.73
CA ARG A 107 -1.28 13.53 0.35
C ARG A 107 -1.25 14.95 0.90
N ASP A 108 -1.66 15.89 0.08
CA ASP A 108 -1.79 17.28 0.49
C ASP A 108 -3.03 17.45 1.36
N SER A 109 -2.86 17.99 2.56
CA SER A 109 -3.94 18.20 3.52
C SER A 109 -4.81 19.42 3.16
N ASP A 110 -4.23 20.39 2.45
CA ASP A 110 -4.78 21.74 2.30
C ASP A 110 -5.51 21.98 0.98
N ASP A 111 -5.78 20.93 0.18
CA ASP A 111 -6.54 21.12 -1.06
C ASP A 111 -8.05 21.20 -0.78
N PRO A 112 -8.66 22.42 -0.84
CA PRO A 112 -10.07 22.59 -0.55
C PRO A 112 -10.99 21.94 -1.61
N LYS A 113 -10.42 21.48 -2.73
CA LYS A 113 -11.17 20.81 -3.79
C LYS A 113 -11.31 19.32 -3.56
N THR A 114 -10.55 18.75 -2.64
CA THR A 114 -10.62 17.33 -2.32
C THR A 114 -11.95 17.00 -1.66
N ARG A 115 -12.69 16.08 -2.27
CA ARG A 115 -13.88 15.46 -1.71
C ARG A 115 -13.81 13.96 -1.93
N SER A 116 -13.11 13.29 -1.07
CA SER A 116 -12.79 11.88 -1.21
C SER A 116 -13.34 11.06 -0.06
N LEU A 117 -13.70 9.82 -0.37
CA LEU A 117 -14.07 8.80 0.61
C LEU A 117 -12.84 8.04 1.14
N MET A 118 -11.64 8.29 0.57
CA MET A 118 -10.44 7.56 0.94
C MET A 118 -9.62 8.29 2.00
N ILE A 119 -9.20 7.55 3.01
CA ILE A 119 -8.18 7.93 3.99
C ILE A 119 -6.92 7.13 3.66
N PRO A 120 -5.85 7.77 3.18
CA PRO A 120 -4.56 7.12 2.98
C PRO A 120 -3.92 6.85 4.34
N PHE A 121 -3.64 5.58 4.63
CA PHE A 121 -3.05 5.17 5.91
C PHE A 121 -1.57 4.85 5.73
N TYR A 122 -0.70 5.73 6.27
CA TYR A 122 0.74 5.55 6.18
C TYR A 122 1.29 4.85 7.42
N TRP A 123 2.29 4.00 7.20
CA TRP A 123 2.97 3.27 8.25
C TRP A 123 4.44 3.00 7.88
N GLY A 124 5.26 2.66 8.84
CA GLY A 124 6.66 2.36 8.57
C GLY A 124 7.48 2.10 9.84
N TYR A 125 8.78 1.98 9.63
CA TYR A 125 9.79 1.77 10.65
C TYR A 125 10.55 3.07 10.94
N ARG A 126 10.91 3.27 12.20
CA ARG A 126 11.81 4.33 12.66
C ARG A 126 12.94 3.71 13.48
N ALA A 127 14.18 4.00 13.11
CA ALA A 127 15.34 3.53 13.84
C ALA A 127 15.46 4.25 15.20
N ALA A 128 15.65 3.51 16.27
CA ALA A 128 16.04 4.11 17.55
C ALA A 128 17.43 4.74 17.43
N PRO A 129 17.76 5.75 18.24
CA PRO A 129 19.03 6.49 18.11
C PRO A 129 20.28 5.60 18.14
N GLU A 130 20.26 4.55 18.94
CA GLU A 130 21.33 3.56 19.07
C GLU A 130 21.47 2.64 17.86
N HIS A 131 20.43 2.57 17.00
CA HIS A 131 20.44 1.79 15.78
C HIS A 131 20.84 2.60 14.55
N VAL A 132 20.96 3.90 14.65
CA VAL A 132 21.43 4.76 13.56
C VAL A 132 22.96 4.62 13.44
N LYS A 133 23.42 4.26 12.24
CA LYS A 133 24.86 4.17 11.96
C LYS A 133 25.52 5.55 12.06
N ARG A 134 26.69 5.60 12.72
CA ARG A 134 27.47 6.83 12.87
C ARG A 134 28.83 6.68 12.20
N ASP A 135 29.40 7.79 11.79
CA ASP A 135 30.77 7.88 11.29
C ASP A 135 31.77 8.01 12.46
N ASP A 136 33.06 8.18 12.11
CA ASP A 136 34.13 8.29 13.09
C ASP A 136 34.07 9.59 13.93
N ALA A 137 33.34 10.61 13.46
CA ALA A 137 33.11 11.84 14.20
C ALA A 137 31.90 11.74 15.14
N GLY A 138 31.13 10.65 15.06
CA GLY A 138 29.92 10.43 15.86
C GLY A 138 28.66 10.98 15.20
N ASP A 139 28.75 11.52 13.98
CA ASP A 139 27.62 12.02 13.22
C ASP A 139 26.86 10.89 12.50
N PRO A 140 25.56 11.04 12.25
CA PRO A 140 24.80 10.04 11.50
C PRO A 140 25.39 9.83 10.10
N PHE A 141 25.77 8.59 9.80
CA PHE A 141 26.42 8.22 8.55
C PHE A 141 25.46 8.34 7.37
N ARG A 142 25.89 9.06 6.34
CA ARG A 142 25.13 9.22 5.08
C ARG A 142 25.86 8.55 3.91
N MET A 143 25.07 7.85 3.12
CA MET A 143 25.51 7.33 1.82
C MET A 143 24.46 7.72 0.77
N ARG A 144 24.90 8.38 -0.31
CA ARG A 144 23.99 8.84 -1.38
C ARG A 144 22.83 9.68 -0.83
N ASN A 145 23.16 10.64 0.03
CA ASN A 145 22.21 11.54 0.70
C ASN A 145 21.18 10.88 1.61
N GLN A 146 21.35 9.61 1.95
CA GLN A 146 20.45 8.91 2.85
C GLN A 146 21.20 8.36 4.05
N PHE A 147 20.51 8.37 5.18
CA PHE A 147 21.04 7.77 6.39
C PHE A 147 21.00 6.24 6.32
N GLN A 148 21.70 5.59 7.23
CA GLN A 148 21.72 4.14 7.35
C GLN A 148 21.58 3.72 8.81
N ASP A 149 21.00 2.54 9.00
CA ASP A 149 21.09 1.84 10.29
C ASP A 149 22.42 1.09 10.43
N ASN A 150 22.66 0.51 11.60
CA ASN A 150 23.89 -0.25 11.88
C ASN A 150 24.06 -1.50 10.98
N GLN A 151 23.01 -1.97 10.33
CA GLN A 151 23.02 -3.06 9.35
C GLN A 151 23.24 -2.55 7.92
N GLY A 152 23.31 -1.23 7.74
CA GLY A 152 23.46 -0.59 6.44
C GLY A 152 22.16 -0.51 5.63
N ASN A 153 21.00 -0.65 6.26
CA ASN A 153 19.72 -0.40 5.62
C ASN A 153 19.50 1.10 5.45
N ARG A 154 18.90 1.48 4.33
CA ARG A 154 18.60 2.87 3.99
C ARG A 154 17.48 3.43 4.86
N LEU A 155 17.72 4.63 5.38
CA LEU A 155 16.76 5.42 6.13
C LEU A 155 16.62 6.81 5.50
N ASP A 156 15.47 7.41 5.66
CA ASP A 156 15.23 8.79 5.23
C ASP A 156 15.90 9.81 6.17
N ARG A 157 15.67 11.09 5.91
CA ARG A 157 16.21 12.20 6.74
C ARG A 157 15.71 12.20 8.18
N HIS A 158 14.63 11.51 8.47
CA HIS A 158 14.06 11.35 9.81
C HIS A 158 14.45 10.02 10.43
N PHE A 159 15.43 9.31 9.87
CA PHE A 159 15.84 7.95 10.25
C PHE A 159 14.70 6.95 10.20
N ALA A 160 13.76 7.18 9.32
CA ALA A 160 12.58 6.34 9.10
C ALA A 160 12.65 5.60 7.77
N LYS A 161 11.80 4.61 7.61
CA LYS A 161 11.61 3.86 6.36
C LYS A 161 10.11 3.61 6.17
N ALA A 162 9.52 4.28 5.20
CA ALA A 162 8.13 4.05 4.85
C ALA A 162 7.91 2.59 4.43
N GLY A 163 6.86 1.96 4.94
CA GLY A 163 6.60 0.53 4.74
C GLY A 163 7.61 -0.41 5.39
N GLY A 164 8.60 0.08 6.14
CA GLY A 164 9.66 -0.73 6.73
C GLY A 164 10.55 -1.43 5.71
N PHE A 165 11.13 -2.56 6.09
CA PHE A 165 12.09 -3.30 5.26
C PHE A 165 11.47 -4.55 4.66
N PHE A 166 11.72 -4.78 3.38
CA PHE A 166 11.24 -5.95 2.66
C PHE A 166 11.67 -7.27 3.32
N VAL A 167 12.89 -7.33 3.86
CA VAL A 167 13.41 -8.49 4.58
C VAL A 167 12.60 -8.84 5.85
N ASN A 168 11.83 -7.90 6.38
CA ASN A 168 10.92 -8.10 7.50
C ASN A 168 9.52 -8.56 7.10
N ALA A 169 9.21 -8.62 5.80
CA ALA A 169 7.92 -9.12 5.34
C ALA A 169 7.64 -10.50 5.96
N THR A 170 6.38 -10.72 6.29
CA THR A 170 5.89 -11.99 6.85
C THR A 170 4.75 -12.52 6.02
N ASN A 171 4.48 -13.82 6.15
CA ASN A 171 3.34 -14.48 5.53
C ASN A 171 2.24 -14.89 6.53
N ASN A 172 2.38 -14.47 7.77
CA ASN A 172 1.42 -14.75 8.83
C ASN A 172 1.44 -13.65 9.92
N LEU A 173 0.38 -13.58 10.72
CA LEU A 173 0.21 -12.50 11.69
C LEU A 173 1.06 -12.70 12.97
N LYS A 174 1.33 -13.95 13.36
CA LYS A 174 2.05 -14.27 14.59
C LYS A 174 3.49 -13.75 14.54
N GLU A 175 4.13 -13.84 13.38
CA GLU A 175 5.51 -13.36 13.19
C GLU A 175 5.67 -11.85 13.32
N MET A 176 4.59 -11.06 13.21
CA MET A 176 4.66 -9.62 13.45
C MET A 176 5.05 -9.27 14.90
N TYR A 177 4.82 -10.20 15.83
CA TYR A 177 5.20 -10.06 17.24
C TYR A 177 6.61 -10.57 17.53
N GLY A 178 7.27 -11.11 16.51
CA GLY A 178 8.57 -11.73 16.63
C GLY A 178 9.73 -10.79 16.32
N GLU A 179 10.91 -11.40 16.39
CA GLU A 179 12.13 -10.74 15.97
C GLU A 179 12.15 -10.56 14.46
N GLY A 180 12.88 -9.54 14.01
CA GLY A 180 13.19 -9.35 12.62
C GLY A 180 14.03 -10.50 12.04
N PHE A 181 14.16 -10.51 10.72
CA PHE A 181 15.00 -11.49 10.06
C PHE A 181 16.44 -11.42 10.60
N LYS A 182 16.98 -12.57 10.99
CA LYS A 182 18.37 -12.72 11.42
C LYS A 182 19.04 -13.76 10.55
N ALA A 183 20.14 -13.36 9.91
CA ALA A 183 21.03 -14.30 9.27
C ALA A 183 21.58 -15.30 10.31
N ASN A 184 21.37 -16.57 10.09
CA ASN A 184 21.89 -17.57 11.03
C ASN A 184 23.35 -17.95 10.70
N ARG A 185 24.06 -18.52 11.70
CA ARG A 185 25.47 -18.89 11.57
C ARG A 185 25.74 -19.94 10.46
N LYS A 186 24.74 -20.78 10.12
CA LYS A 186 24.86 -21.80 9.05
C LYS A 186 24.79 -21.16 7.67
N THR A 187 23.96 -20.11 7.52
CA THR A 187 23.89 -19.33 6.28
C THR A 187 25.19 -18.54 6.08
N GLY A 188 25.83 -18.02 7.14
CA GLY A 188 27.11 -17.37 7.09
C GLY A 188 28.25 -18.26 6.59
N MET A 189 28.26 -19.54 6.96
CA MET A 189 29.22 -20.49 6.43
C MET A 189 29.03 -20.81 4.94
N VAL A 190 27.79 -20.86 4.47
CA VAL A 190 27.49 -21.10 3.04
C VAL A 190 28.00 -19.96 2.16
N GLU A 191 28.03 -18.74 2.68
CA GLU A 191 28.53 -17.60 1.92
C GLU A 191 30.05 -17.50 1.86
N LEU A 192 30.75 -17.91 2.90
CA LEU A 192 32.20 -18.10 2.83
C LEU A 192 32.61 -19.07 1.71
N ILE A 193 31.73 -20.02 1.39
CA ILE A 193 31.94 -21.01 0.33
C ILE A 193 31.41 -20.52 -1.04
N LYS A 194 30.41 -19.65 -1.04
CA LYS A 194 29.80 -19.06 -2.25
C LYS A 194 29.67 -17.54 -2.11
N PRO A 195 30.74 -16.77 -2.39
CA PRO A 195 30.81 -15.33 -2.10
C PRO A 195 29.81 -14.43 -2.85
N ASN A 196 28.97 -14.99 -3.71
CA ASN A 196 27.98 -14.25 -4.48
C ASN A 196 26.54 -14.37 -3.98
N ASN A 197 26.30 -14.97 -2.82
CA ASN A 197 24.97 -15.20 -2.27
C ASN A 197 24.65 -14.19 -1.15
N TYR A 198 24.29 -12.99 -1.51
CA TYR A 198 24.22 -11.82 -0.65
C TYR A 198 22.97 -11.65 0.19
N LEU A 199 21.98 -12.52 0.05
CA LEU A 199 20.73 -12.44 0.82
C LEU A 199 20.87 -12.80 2.29
N LEU A 200 22.02 -13.31 2.68
CA LEU A 200 22.19 -14.07 3.91
C LEU A 200 22.58 -13.22 5.11
N PHE A 201 22.78 -11.91 4.97
CA PHE A 201 23.47 -11.09 5.97
C PHE A 201 22.74 -9.86 6.47
N ALA A 202 21.52 -9.62 6.01
CA ALA A 202 20.75 -8.54 6.59
C ALA A 202 20.11 -9.02 7.89
N ASN A 203 20.55 -8.44 8.98
CA ASN A 203 19.73 -8.41 10.18
C ASN A 203 18.72 -7.30 10.02
N ALA A 204 17.46 -7.61 10.19
CA ALA A 204 16.39 -6.63 10.17
C ALA A 204 15.98 -6.28 11.60
N PRO A 205 15.41 -5.09 11.84
CA PRO A 205 14.91 -4.70 13.14
C PRO A 205 13.73 -5.57 13.57
N LEU A 206 13.33 -5.43 14.85
CA LEU A 206 12.11 -6.05 15.37
C LEU A 206 10.90 -5.67 14.51
N ARG A 207 9.99 -6.62 14.31
CA ARG A 207 8.78 -6.44 13.49
C ARG A 207 7.66 -5.66 14.18
N HIS A 208 7.86 -5.20 15.41
CA HIS A 208 6.83 -4.55 16.24
C HIS A 208 6.20 -3.31 15.59
N TYR A 209 6.87 -2.67 14.62
CA TYR A 209 6.27 -1.55 13.88
C TYR A 209 5.06 -1.96 13.03
N PHE A 210 4.94 -3.23 12.62
CA PHE A 210 3.71 -3.76 12.04
C PHE A 210 2.58 -3.82 13.06
N VAL A 211 2.91 -4.21 14.31
CA VAL A 211 1.93 -4.25 15.41
C VAL A 211 1.46 -2.84 15.75
N LEU A 212 2.39 -1.87 15.81
CA LEU A 212 2.03 -0.45 15.98
C LEU A 212 1.10 0.03 14.87
N ALA A 213 1.40 -0.29 13.62
CA ALA A 213 0.54 0.07 12.49
C ALA A 213 -0.87 -0.53 12.63
N ALA A 214 -0.99 -1.80 13.05
CA ALA A 214 -2.28 -2.44 13.29
C ALA A 214 -3.06 -1.81 14.45
N HIS A 215 -2.40 -1.43 15.54
CA HIS A 215 -3.03 -0.70 16.65
C HIS A 215 -3.52 0.69 16.23
N ARG A 216 -2.72 1.42 15.42
CA ARG A 216 -3.14 2.72 14.86
C ARG A 216 -4.33 2.58 13.92
N LEU A 217 -4.35 1.53 13.10
CA LEU A 217 -5.49 1.26 12.21
C LEU A 217 -6.75 0.91 13.01
N ALA A 218 -6.65 0.04 14.01
CA ALA A 218 -7.76 -0.29 14.89
C ALA A 218 -8.29 0.95 15.65
N MET A 219 -7.40 1.80 16.13
CA MET A 219 -7.76 3.08 16.73
C MET A 219 -8.51 3.98 15.75
N LEU A 220 -8.02 4.13 14.51
CA LEU A 220 -8.67 4.95 13.48
C LEU A 220 -10.10 4.46 13.20
N VAL A 221 -10.29 3.14 13.05
CA VAL A 221 -11.63 2.53 12.88
C VAL A 221 -12.52 2.85 14.07
N SER A 222 -11.98 2.78 15.29
CA SER A 222 -12.73 3.07 16.52
C SER A 222 -13.16 4.54 16.57
N GLU A 223 -12.28 5.47 16.23
CA GLU A 223 -12.60 6.91 16.23
C GLU A 223 -13.61 7.28 15.15
N ILE A 224 -13.54 6.66 13.97
CA ILE A 224 -14.56 6.82 12.92
C ILE A 224 -15.93 6.41 13.47
N ARG A 225 -16.04 5.25 14.13
CA ARG A 225 -17.31 4.74 14.68
C ARG A 225 -17.76 5.46 15.94
N ARG A 226 -16.90 6.19 16.59
CA ARG A 226 -17.32 7.10 17.67
C ARG A 226 -18.15 8.28 17.16
N VAL A 227 -17.95 8.70 15.90
CA VAL A 227 -18.78 9.74 15.28
C VAL A 227 -20.20 9.19 15.04
N SER A 228 -20.29 8.01 14.45
CA SER A 228 -21.56 7.26 14.32
C SER A 228 -21.27 5.76 14.30
N PRO A 229 -21.97 4.94 15.07
CA PRO A 229 -21.77 3.48 15.08
C PRO A 229 -22.11 2.84 13.74
N ASP A 230 -22.89 3.50 12.90
CA ASP A 230 -23.34 3.00 11.59
C ASP A 230 -22.39 3.37 10.44
N GLU A 231 -21.22 4.00 10.73
CA GLU A 231 -20.22 4.29 9.71
C GLU A 231 -19.85 3.05 8.90
N THR A 232 -19.87 3.19 7.59
CA THR A 232 -19.56 2.10 6.67
C THR A 232 -18.11 2.17 6.26
N ILE A 233 -17.32 1.17 6.65
CA ILE A 233 -15.86 1.18 6.52
C ILE A 233 -15.40 0.02 5.65
N THR A 234 -14.72 0.32 4.54
CA THR A 234 -13.92 -0.62 3.78
C THR A 234 -12.45 -0.42 4.13
N ILE A 235 -11.74 -1.49 4.45
CA ILE A 235 -10.27 -1.46 4.54
C ILE A 235 -9.71 -2.20 3.34
N MET A 236 -8.89 -1.52 2.56
CA MET A 236 -8.14 -2.07 1.45
C MET A 236 -6.66 -2.09 1.80
N GLY A 237 -6.03 -3.24 1.70
CA GLY A 237 -4.59 -3.38 1.94
C GLY A 237 -3.89 -3.94 0.72
N HIS A 238 -2.63 -3.53 0.52
CA HIS A 238 -1.74 -4.08 -0.48
C HIS A 238 -0.59 -4.81 0.20
N SER A 239 -0.24 -6.00 -0.31
CA SER A 239 0.95 -6.72 0.18
C SER A 239 0.94 -6.87 1.72
N GLN A 240 2.00 -6.48 2.40
CA GLN A 240 2.09 -6.50 3.87
C GLN A 240 1.01 -5.66 4.56
N GLY A 241 0.48 -4.63 3.90
CA GLY A 241 -0.64 -3.85 4.41
C GLY A 241 -1.91 -4.70 4.63
N THR A 242 -2.08 -5.80 3.89
CA THR A 242 -3.19 -6.75 4.09
C THR A 242 -3.09 -7.48 5.43
N LEU A 243 -1.87 -7.85 5.83
CA LEU A 243 -1.64 -8.50 7.12
C LEU A 243 -1.87 -7.52 8.28
N ILE A 244 -1.47 -6.25 8.11
CA ILE A 244 -1.77 -5.18 9.08
C ILE A 244 -3.29 -5.01 9.20
N ALA A 245 -4.01 -5.01 8.08
CA ALA A 245 -5.47 -4.93 8.06
C ALA A 245 -6.12 -6.11 8.79
N LEU A 246 -5.67 -7.34 8.54
CA LEU A 246 -6.16 -8.54 9.22
C LEU A 246 -5.86 -8.51 10.73
N LEU A 247 -4.64 -8.09 11.11
CA LEU A 247 -4.28 -7.97 12.52
C LEU A 247 -5.14 -6.91 13.24
N ALA A 248 -5.41 -5.79 12.58
CA ALA A 248 -6.28 -4.75 13.15
C ALA A 248 -7.71 -5.28 13.42
N GLN A 249 -8.26 -6.18 12.58
CA GLN A 249 -9.55 -6.79 12.87
C GLN A 249 -9.50 -7.64 14.14
N ALA A 250 -8.44 -8.44 14.31
CA ALA A 250 -8.27 -9.24 15.52
C ALA A 250 -8.14 -8.36 16.79
N LEU A 251 -7.45 -7.23 16.69
CA LEU A 251 -7.34 -6.26 17.79
C LEU A 251 -8.68 -5.60 18.12
N LEU A 252 -9.51 -5.28 17.11
CA LEU A 252 -10.86 -4.75 17.32
C LEU A 252 -11.74 -5.75 18.07
N VAL A 253 -11.67 -7.05 17.69
CA VAL A 253 -12.42 -8.12 18.37
C VAL A 253 -12.04 -8.21 19.84
N ASP A 254 -10.76 -8.19 20.19
CA ASP A 254 -10.29 -8.24 21.58
C ASP A 254 -10.75 -7.02 22.39
N LYS A 255 -10.97 -5.88 21.74
CA LYS A 255 -11.57 -4.68 22.36
C LYS A 255 -13.10 -4.72 22.41
N GLY A 256 -13.74 -5.79 21.96
CA GLY A 256 -15.20 -5.88 21.83
C GLY A 256 -15.78 -4.88 20.83
N GLN A 257 -14.96 -4.44 19.87
CA GLN A 257 -15.36 -3.49 18.84
C GLN A 257 -15.64 -4.19 17.51
N ARG A 258 -16.50 -3.57 16.72
CA ARG A 258 -16.90 -4.09 15.42
C ARG A 258 -15.75 -3.95 14.40
N CYS A 259 -15.53 -5.03 13.64
CA CYS A 259 -14.63 -5.05 12.50
C CYS A 259 -15.04 -4.06 11.38
N ALA A 260 -14.20 -3.82 10.40
CA ALA A 260 -14.59 -3.16 9.16
C ALA A 260 -15.75 -3.92 8.49
N ASP A 261 -16.53 -3.22 7.66
CA ASP A 261 -17.65 -3.83 6.94
C ASP A 261 -17.16 -4.66 5.75
N THR A 262 -16.05 -4.26 5.14
CA THR A 262 -15.47 -4.95 3.99
C THR A 262 -13.96 -4.91 4.08
N LEU A 263 -13.33 -6.04 3.75
CA LEU A 263 -11.89 -6.10 3.52
C LEU A 263 -11.60 -6.39 2.05
N ILE A 264 -10.61 -5.69 1.49
CA ILE A 264 -10.05 -5.98 0.16
C ILE A 264 -8.57 -6.26 0.32
N LEU A 265 -8.18 -7.51 0.09
CA LEU A 265 -6.81 -8.00 0.26
C LEU A 265 -6.15 -8.10 -1.12
N VAL A 266 -5.27 -7.14 -1.46
CA VAL A 266 -4.61 -7.07 -2.77
C VAL A 266 -3.20 -7.65 -2.67
N ASP A 267 -2.91 -8.66 -3.49
CA ASP A 267 -1.58 -9.28 -3.60
C ASP A 267 -0.98 -9.64 -2.23
N THR A 268 -1.80 -10.25 -1.36
CA THR A 268 -1.44 -10.52 0.03
C THR A 268 -0.36 -11.61 0.15
N PRO A 269 0.68 -11.41 0.97
CA PRO A 269 1.65 -12.45 1.30
C PRO A 269 1.10 -13.51 2.26
N TYR A 270 -0.14 -13.37 2.77
CA TYR A 270 -0.70 -14.32 3.71
C TYR A 270 -0.70 -15.74 3.16
N SER A 271 -0.12 -16.69 3.90
CA SER A 271 -0.06 -18.10 3.49
C SER A 271 -0.97 -18.98 4.34
N VAL A 272 -1.66 -19.89 3.67
CA VAL A 272 -2.47 -20.93 4.32
C VAL A 272 -1.75 -22.28 4.33
N LEU A 273 -0.46 -22.30 3.94
CA LEU A 273 0.34 -23.52 3.80
C LEU A 273 1.21 -23.75 5.05
N ARG A 274 1.10 -24.93 5.65
CA ARG A 274 1.84 -25.29 6.87
C ARG A 274 3.36 -25.40 6.69
N ASP A 275 3.82 -25.65 5.47
CA ASP A 275 5.23 -25.85 5.19
C ASP A 275 6.07 -24.58 5.30
N VAL A 276 5.43 -23.42 5.14
CA VAL A 276 6.08 -22.11 5.15
C VAL A 276 5.64 -21.21 6.31
N THR A 277 4.87 -21.74 7.23
CA THR A 277 4.39 -21.03 8.42
C THR A 277 4.85 -21.74 9.69
N PRO A 278 4.93 -21.03 10.83
CA PRO A 278 5.30 -21.67 12.10
C PRO A 278 4.40 -22.85 12.42
N LYS A 279 4.99 -23.98 12.83
CA LYS A 279 4.27 -25.25 13.08
C LYS A 279 3.22 -25.17 14.19
N ASP A 280 3.38 -24.23 15.10
CA ASP A 280 2.48 -23.98 16.22
C ASP A 280 1.37 -22.98 15.89
N HIS A 281 1.29 -22.53 14.63
CA HIS A 281 0.30 -21.54 14.17
C HIS A 281 -0.51 -22.06 12.98
N ASP A 282 -1.82 -22.20 13.20
CA ASP A 282 -2.74 -22.57 12.12
C ASP A 282 -3.25 -21.30 11.42
N THR A 283 -2.60 -20.95 10.32
CA THR A 283 -2.92 -19.76 9.55
C THR A 283 -4.27 -19.84 8.84
N LEU A 284 -4.67 -21.03 8.35
CA LEU A 284 -5.99 -21.20 7.74
C LEU A 284 -7.11 -20.98 8.77
N ALA A 285 -7.01 -21.61 9.93
CA ALA A 285 -7.98 -21.41 11.01
C ALA A 285 -8.01 -19.95 11.50
N THR A 286 -6.86 -19.29 11.55
CA THR A 286 -6.78 -17.86 11.91
C THR A 286 -7.51 -16.99 10.87
N LEU A 287 -7.27 -17.24 9.57
CA LEU A 287 -7.96 -16.51 8.50
C LEU A 287 -9.48 -16.72 8.59
N ILE A 288 -9.92 -17.98 8.79
CA ILE A 288 -11.34 -18.30 8.96
C ILE A 288 -11.94 -17.51 10.13
N ARG A 289 -11.29 -17.48 11.30
CA ARG A 289 -11.78 -16.72 12.47
C ARG A 289 -11.88 -15.22 12.19
N ILE A 290 -10.90 -14.64 11.53
CA ILE A 290 -10.92 -13.20 11.18
C ILE A 290 -12.01 -12.92 10.15
N VAL A 291 -12.12 -13.74 9.10
CA VAL A 291 -13.20 -13.61 8.11
C VAL A 291 -14.56 -13.73 8.78
N THR A 292 -14.74 -14.70 9.68
CA THR A 292 -15.97 -14.83 10.48
C THR A 292 -16.28 -13.55 11.26
N ALA A 293 -15.30 -12.99 11.93
CA ALA A 293 -15.49 -11.75 12.70
C ALA A 293 -15.90 -10.56 11.80
N VAL A 294 -15.33 -10.45 10.61
CA VAL A 294 -15.66 -9.38 9.66
C VAL A 294 -17.06 -9.57 9.08
N THR A 295 -17.44 -10.81 8.73
CA THR A 295 -18.64 -11.08 7.94
C THR A 295 -19.88 -11.38 8.79
N GLN A 296 -19.70 -11.84 10.02
CA GLN A 296 -20.79 -12.30 10.90
C GLN A 296 -20.96 -11.44 12.16
N THR A 297 -20.15 -10.42 12.35
CA THR A 297 -20.37 -9.51 13.48
C THR A 297 -21.68 -8.77 13.29
N PRO A 298 -22.73 -9.08 14.08
CA PRO A 298 -24.02 -8.42 13.93
C PRO A 298 -23.88 -6.94 14.26
N HIS A 299 -24.45 -6.12 13.41
CA HIS A 299 -24.47 -4.70 13.63
C HIS A 299 -25.62 -4.08 12.84
N PRO A 300 -26.37 -3.16 13.46
CA PRO A 300 -27.39 -2.42 12.76
C PRO A 300 -26.75 -1.62 11.63
N GLN A 301 -27.21 -1.84 10.42
CA GLN A 301 -26.76 -1.09 9.25
C GLN A 301 -27.98 -0.51 8.56
N PRO A 302 -27.95 0.77 8.20
CA PRO A 302 -29.01 1.34 7.38
C PRO A 302 -29.14 0.52 6.09
N PRO A 303 -30.36 0.28 5.62
CA PRO A 303 -30.56 -0.39 4.34
C PRO A 303 -29.97 0.46 3.22
N LEU A 304 -29.60 -0.15 2.08
CA LEU A 304 -29.05 0.59 0.94
C LEU A 304 -30.01 1.67 0.43
N SER A 305 -31.31 1.50 0.62
CA SER A 305 -32.32 2.52 0.29
C SER A 305 -32.07 3.86 1.00
N ALA A 306 -31.48 3.82 2.19
CA ALA A 306 -31.11 5.04 2.94
C ALA A 306 -30.09 5.95 2.21
N LEU A 307 -29.39 5.42 1.21
CA LEU A 307 -28.51 6.23 0.36
C LEU A 307 -29.26 7.27 -0.48
N ARG A 308 -30.55 7.04 -0.75
CA ARG A 308 -31.44 8.00 -1.45
C ARG A 308 -32.08 9.01 -0.52
N GLU A 309 -32.17 8.70 0.77
CA GLU A 309 -32.81 9.55 1.74
C GLU A 309 -31.90 10.72 2.12
N ALA A 310 -32.36 11.93 1.84
CA ALA A 310 -31.72 13.13 2.33
C ALA A 310 -32.01 13.28 3.82
N LYS A 311 -31.00 13.06 4.67
CA LYS A 311 -31.16 13.37 6.11
C LYS A 311 -30.60 14.74 6.49
N THR A 312 -29.62 15.24 5.74
CA THR A 312 -28.94 16.48 6.08
C THR A 312 -28.83 17.40 4.86
N TYR A 313 -28.37 16.89 3.70
CA TYR A 313 -27.94 17.75 2.59
C TYR A 313 -28.33 17.26 1.19
N GLY A 314 -29.10 16.24 1.06
CA GLY A 314 -29.34 15.55 -0.20
C GLY A 314 -28.90 14.09 -0.12
N GLY A 315 -29.44 13.22 -0.93
CA GLY A 315 -29.07 11.79 -0.88
C GLY A 315 -27.58 11.55 -1.21
N ARG A 316 -27.10 10.37 -0.88
CA ARG A 316 -25.74 9.92 -1.19
C ARG A 316 -25.60 9.38 -2.61
N SER A 317 -26.72 9.24 -3.31
CA SER A 317 -26.78 8.73 -4.69
C SER A 317 -27.68 9.60 -5.55
N GLY A 318 -27.41 9.60 -6.86
CA GLY A 318 -28.23 10.29 -7.84
C GLY A 318 -29.50 9.53 -8.26
N PRO A 319 -30.31 10.12 -9.14
CA PRO A 319 -31.64 9.61 -9.50
C PRO A 319 -31.62 8.29 -10.27
N GLN A 320 -30.55 7.96 -10.99
CA GLN A 320 -30.46 6.74 -11.79
C GLN A 320 -29.95 5.53 -11.00
N TRP A 321 -29.60 5.71 -9.73
CA TRP A 321 -29.22 4.64 -8.85
C TRP A 321 -30.40 4.15 -8.00
N SER A 322 -30.45 2.83 -7.74
CA SER A 322 -31.35 2.21 -6.78
C SER A 322 -30.64 1.14 -5.96
N PRO A 323 -31.20 0.70 -4.83
CA PRO A 323 -30.61 -0.37 -3.99
C PRO A 323 -30.41 -1.71 -4.70
N THR A 324 -31.09 -1.90 -5.83
CA THR A 324 -31.03 -3.14 -6.63
C THR A 324 -30.39 -2.97 -7.98
N GLN A 325 -30.27 -1.73 -8.47
CA GLN A 325 -29.78 -1.47 -9.82
C GLN A 325 -29.11 -0.09 -9.91
N GLY A 326 -27.99 -0.05 -10.60
CA GLY A 326 -27.33 1.18 -11.04
C GLY A 326 -27.09 1.16 -12.54
N THR A 327 -26.69 2.31 -13.05
CA THR A 327 -26.28 2.48 -14.45
C THR A 327 -24.95 3.22 -14.51
N ARG A 328 -24.10 2.84 -15.46
CA ARG A 328 -22.83 3.52 -15.74
C ARG A 328 -22.53 3.51 -17.22
N LYS A 329 -21.78 4.49 -17.68
CA LYS A 329 -21.29 4.51 -19.06
C LYS A 329 -20.03 3.64 -19.17
N ASP A 330 -19.99 2.81 -20.20
CA ASP A 330 -18.77 2.07 -20.55
C ASP A 330 -17.71 3.01 -21.15
N LYS A 331 -16.57 2.45 -21.55
CA LYS A 331 -15.42 3.21 -22.10
C LYS A 331 -15.73 3.90 -23.44
N VAL A 332 -16.74 3.44 -24.17
CA VAL A 332 -17.21 4.00 -25.44
C VAL A 332 -18.45 4.88 -25.29
N GLY A 333 -18.95 5.04 -24.06
CA GLY A 333 -20.08 5.91 -23.75
C GLY A 333 -21.45 5.22 -23.76
N ASN A 334 -21.52 3.90 -24.01
CA ASN A 334 -22.77 3.16 -23.93
C ASN A 334 -23.20 2.99 -22.48
N LEU A 335 -24.51 3.08 -22.26
CA LEU A 335 -25.08 2.85 -20.94
C LEU A 335 -25.05 1.36 -20.61
N SER A 336 -24.36 1.00 -19.51
CA SER A 336 -24.33 -0.32 -18.94
C SER A 336 -25.13 -0.34 -17.65
N VAL A 337 -26.01 -1.32 -17.53
CA VAL A 337 -26.83 -1.53 -16.32
C VAL A 337 -26.18 -2.65 -15.50
N PHE A 338 -26.06 -2.42 -14.21
CA PHE A 338 -25.54 -3.43 -13.28
C PHE A 338 -26.51 -3.67 -12.12
N PRO A 339 -26.58 -4.91 -11.61
CA PRO A 339 -27.25 -5.17 -10.34
C PRO A 339 -26.46 -4.55 -9.20
N GLU A 340 -27.08 -3.68 -8.42
CA GLU A 340 -26.45 -3.17 -7.20
C GLU A 340 -26.46 -4.25 -6.13
N ARG A 341 -25.49 -4.23 -5.24
CA ARG A 341 -25.30 -5.22 -4.20
C ARG A 341 -24.76 -4.63 -2.90
N ASP A 342 -25.14 -5.24 -1.81
CA ASP A 342 -24.58 -4.92 -0.51
C ASP A 342 -23.25 -5.67 -0.33
N ASN A 343 -22.17 -4.94 -0.20
CA ASN A 343 -20.84 -5.50 0.02
C ASN A 343 -20.42 -5.50 1.50
N ARG A 344 -21.27 -5.02 2.38
CA ARG A 344 -21.02 -5.09 3.82
C ARG A 344 -21.08 -6.55 4.30
N GLY A 345 -20.15 -6.94 5.16
CA GLY A 345 -19.97 -8.32 5.58
C GLY A 345 -19.28 -9.20 4.53
N LYS A 346 -18.36 -8.66 3.73
CA LYS A 346 -17.62 -9.41 2.72
C LYS A 346 -16.11 -9.21 2.83
N VAL A 347 -15.36 -10.22 2.41
CA VAL A 347 -13.92 -10.15 2.23
C VAL A 347 -13.57 -10.50 0.80
N TYR A 348 -12.84 -9.64 0.12
CA TYR A 348 -12.35 -9.85 -1.24
C TYR A 348 -10.86 -10.11 -1.25
N LEU A 349 -10.44 -11.14 -1.94
CA LEU A 349 -9.05 -11.40 -2.30
C LEU A 349 -8.84 -11.04 -3.78
N TYR A 350 -7.95 -10.11 -4.04
CA TYR A 350 -7.43 -9.84 -5.37
C TYR A 350 -6.08 -10.54 -5.50
N PHE A 351 -5.98 -11.51 -6.40
CA PHE A 351 -4.76 -12.27 -6.57
C PHE A 351 -4.28 -12.26 -8.01
N CYS A 352 -2.97 -12.24 -8.19
CA CYS A 352 -2.31 -12.14 -9.48
C CYS A 352 -1.28 -13.26 -9.65
N PRO A 353 -1.54 -14.26 -10.52
CA PRO A 353 -0.55 -15.31 -10.80
C PRO A 353 0.75 -14.80 -11.43
N ASP A 354 0.75 -13.57 -11.94
CA ASP A 354 1.94 -12.90 -12.47
C ASP A 354 2.75 -12.17 -11.38
N ASP A 355 2.26 -12.12 -10.14
CA ASP A 355 2.99 -11.62 -8.99
C ASP A 355 4.03 -12.64 -8.53
N THR A 356 5.29 -12.32 -8.70
CA THR A 356 6.40 -13.17 -8.27
C THR A 356 6.98 -12.77 -6.92
N THR A 357 6.56 -11.65 -6.37
CA THR A 357 7.03 -11.16 -5.08
C THR A 357 6.46 -11.99 -3.94
N VAL A 358 5.13 -12.16 -3.88
CA VAL A 358 4.51 -13.00 -2.85
C VAL A 358 4.47 -14.49 -3.24
N ALA A 359 4.95 -14.83 -4.44
CA ALA A 359 5.22 -16.18 -4.89
C ALA A 359 6.53 -16.77 -4.32
N LEU A 360 7.35 -15.98 -3.65
CA LEU A 360 8.61 -16.47 -3.07
C LEU A 360 8.38 -17.74 -2.27
N SER A 361 9.31 -18.71 -2.37
CA SER A 361 9.17 -20.04 -1.74
C SER A 361 8.97 -20.00 -0.23
N ASP A 362 9.47 -18.97 0.41
CA ASP A 362 9.34 -18.76 1.86
C ASP A 362 8.08 -17.95 2.24
N VAL A 363 7.35 -17.45 1.25
CA VAL A 363 6.14 -16.64 1.44
C VAL A 363 4.90 -17.44 1.03
N GLN A 364 4.83 -17.89 -0.22
CA GLN A 364 3.73 -18.65 -0.81
C GLN A 364 2.36 -18.04 -0.49
N GLY A 365 2.23 -16.75 -0.78
CA GLY A 365 1.05 -15.97 -0.46
C GLY A 365 -0.15 -16.31 -1.34
N ILE A 366 -1.34 -16.30 -0.75
CA ILE A 366 -2.59 -16.44 -1.51
C ILE A 366 -2.83 -15.27 -2.50
N GLY A 367 -2.07 -14.19 -2.36
CA GLY A 367 -2.06 -13.07 -3.32
C GLY A 367 -1.53 -13.43 -4.71
N THR A 368 -0.69 -14.49 -4.82
CA THR A 368 -0.30 -15.03 -6.13
C THR A 368 -1.18 -16.19 -6.56
N TYR A 369 -1.45 -17.10 -5.63
CA TYR A 369 -1.99 -18.40 -5.98
C TYR A 369 -3.50 -18.50 -5.82
N GLY A 370 -4.14 -17.53 -5.18
CA GLY A 370 -5.50 -17.69 -4.74
C GLY A 370 -5.62 -18.71 -3.59
N VAL A 371 -6.81 -18.84 -3.04
CA VAL A 371 -7.12 -19.89 -2.06
C VAL A 371 -7.45 -21.18 -2.80
N PRO A 372 -6.76 -22.30 -2.51
CA PRO A 372 -7.06 -23.60 -3.11
C PRO A 372 -8.36 -24.18 -2.53
N ASP A 373 -8.97 -25.11 -3.25
CA ASP A 373 -10.15 -25.84 -2.73
C ASP A 373 -9.79 -26.59 -1.44
N ALA A 374 -8.62 -27.23 -1.43
CA ALA A 374 -8.06 -27.85 -0.25
C ALA A 374 -6.57 -27.54 -0.13
N THR A 375 -6.10 -27.42 1.10
CA THR A 375 -4.67 -27.34 1.41
C THR A 375 -3.98 -28.69 1.15
N PRO A 376 -2.65 -28.73 1.00
CA PRO A 376 -1.91 -29.99 0.77
C PRO A 376 -2.15 -31.05 1.84
N ASP A 377 -2.47 -30.66 3.08
CA ASP A 377 -2.86 -31.55 4.18
C ASP A 377 -4.35 -31.96 4.14
N GLY A 378 -5.07 -31.66 3.05
CA GLY A 378 -6.42 -32.14 2.77
C GLY A 378 -7.55 -31.34 3.44
N ARG A 379 -7.26 -30.23 4.12
CA ARG A 379 -8.31 -29.38 4.74
C ARG A 379 -9.04 -28.56 3.69
N PRO A 380 -10.40 -28.50 3.72
CA PRO A 380 -11.16 -27.66 2.82
C PRO A 380 -10.90 -26.20 3.15
N ALA A 381 -10.31 -25.46 2.21
CA ALA A 381 -9.97 -24.04 2.43
C ALA A 381 -10.99 -23.11 1.75
N MET A 382 -11.17 -23.22 0.43
CA MET A 382 -12.06 -22.32 -0.29
C MET A 382 -13.51 -22.51 0.11
N MET A 383 -13.97 -23.73 0.29
CA MET A 383 -15.35 -23.99 0.70
C MET A 383 -15.68 -23.39 2.09
N ALA A 384 -14.74 -23.51 3.04
CA ALA A 384 -14.92 -22.95 4.38
C ALA A 384 -14.99 -21.42 4.34
N LEU A 385 -14.12 -20.77 3.57
CA LEU A 385 -14.06 -19.31 3.44
C LEU A 385 -15.27 -18.76 2.64
N GLN A 386 -15.64 -19.42 1.54
CA GLN A 386 -16.76 -18.98 0.70
C GLN A 386 -18.08 -18.95 1.49
N SER A 387 -18.33 -19.95 2.34
CA SER A 387 -19.52 -20.01 3.17
C SER A 387 -19.67 -18.83 4.14
N LEU A 388 -18.56 -18.15 4.42
CA LEU A 388 -18.48 -16.97 5.27
C LEU A 388 -18.55 -15.64 4.51
N GLY A 389 -18.67 -15.63 3.19
CA GLY A 389 -18.65 -14.38 2.41
C GLY A 389 -17.27 -13.93 1.98
N PHE A 390 -16.36 -14.89 1.78
CA PHE A 390 -15.05 -14.65 1.20
C PHE A 390 -15.10 -14.87 -0.31
N TYR A 391 -14.64 -13.88 -1.07
CA TYR A 391 -14.67 -13.86 -2.53
C TYR A 391 -13.28 -13.64 -3.09
N GLN A 392 -12.99 -14.27 -4.23
CA GLN A 392 -11.72 -14.02 -4.91
C GLN A 392 -11.89 -13.64 -6.37
N ARG A 393 -11.06 -12.70 -6.81
CA ARG A 393 -10.94 -12.19 -8.18
C ARG A 393 -9.56 -12.49 -8.74
N LEU A 394 -9.54 -13.02 -9.95
CA LEU A 394 -8.32 -13.25 -10.71
C LEU A 394 -7.93 -11.99 -11.49
N TRP A 395 -6.68 -11.56 -11.31
CA TRP A 395 -6.04 -10.48 -12.05
C TRP A 395 -4.83 -11.04 -12.81
N THR A 396 -4.79 -10.89 -14.11
CA THR A 396 -3.65 -11.35 -14.91
C THR A 396 -3.49 -10.51 -16.17
N LYS A 397 -2.25 -10.31 -16.59
CA LYS A 397 -1.92 -9.69 -17.89
C LYS A 397 -2.11 -10.63 -19.08
N ARG A 398 -2.30 -11.92 -18.82
CA ARG A 398 -2.29 -12.95 -19.85
C ARG A 398 -3.58 -13.00 -20.62
N HIS A 399 -3.44 -13.39 -21.88
CA HIS A 399 -4.55 -13.76 -22.74
C HIS A 399 -4.68 -15.29 -22.75
N ARG A 400 -5.90 -15.78 -22.81
CA ARG A 400 -6.22 -17.16 -23.10
C ARG A 400 -6.82 -17.26 -24.49
N ASP A 401 -6.27 -18.15 -25.29
CA ASP A 401 -6.76 -18.38 -26.65
C ASP A 401 -6.87 -17.09 -27.50
N GLY A 402 -5.97 -16.13 -27.26
CA GLY A 402 -5.97 -14.83 -27.94
C GLY A 402 -6.88 -13.77 -27.34
N GLU A 403 -7.71 -14.13 -26.33
CA GLU A 403 -8.63 -13.20 -25.70
C GLU A 403 -8.15 -12.75 -24.31
N PRO A 404 -8.39 -11.50 -23.92
CA PRO A 404 -8.03 -11.02 -22.60
C PRO A 404 -8.81 -11.76 -21.49
N VAL A 405 -8.14 -12.09 -20.40
CA VAL A 405 -8.78 -12.60 -19.18
C VAL A 405 -9.43 -11.43 -18.46
N LEU A 406 -10.76 -11.39 -18.46
CA LEU A 406 -11.53 -10.30 -17.88
C LEU A 406 -11.78 -10.51 -16.38
N VAL A 407 -11.59 -9.47 -15.58
CA VAL A 407 -12.04 -9.43 -14.19
C VAL A 407 -13.55 -9.22 -14.14
N GLY A 408 -14.23 -9.93 -13.25
CA GLY A 408 -15.68 -9.78 -13.08
C GLY A 408 -16.54 -10.55 -14.08
N LYS A 409 -16.01 -11.60 -14.68
CA LYS A 409 -16.84 -12.62 -15.31
C LYS A 409 -17.72 -13.31 -14.26
N PRO A 410 -18.83 -13.96 -14.64
CA PRO A 410 -19.61 -14.79 -13.73
C PRO A 410 -18.72 -15.81 -12.99
N PRO A 411 -19.08 -16.17 -11.76
CA PRO A 411 -18.32 -17.17 -11.00
C PRO A 411 -18.10 -18.45 -11.77
N GLN A 412 -16.85 -18.91 -11.84
CA GLN A 412 -16.43 -20.09 -12.58
C GLN A 412 -15.08 -20.62 -12.10
N PRO A 413 -14.75 -21.90 -12.28
CA PRO A 413 -13.40 -22.39 -12.11
C PRO A 413 -12.45 -21.78 -13.16
N GLU A 414 -11.26 -21.40 -12.72
CA GLU A 414 -10.21 -20.89 -13.61
C GLU A 414 -8.91 -21.65 -13.36
N PHE A 415 -8.28 -22.06 -14.46
CA PHE A 415 -6.95 -22.65 -14.39
C PHE A 415 -5.92 -21.57 -14.08
N ILE A 416 -5.19 -21.78 -13.01
CA ILE A 416 -4.05 -20.95 -12.67
C ILE A 416 -2.80 -21.63 -13.21
N ARG A 417 -2.16 -20.99 -14.17
CA ARG A 417 -0.84 -21.46 -14.61
C ARG A 417 0.14 -21.22 -13.49
N ALA A 418 0.84 -22.30 -13.12
CA ALA A 418 1.87 -22.18 -12.11
C ALA A 418 2.92 -21.14 -12.52
N PRO A 419 3.45 -20.35 -11.59
CA PRO A 419 4.58 -19.45 -11.85
C PRO A 419 5.80 -20.13 -12.47
N GLY A 420 5.93 -21.45 -12.34
CA GLY A 420 7.00 -22.24 -13.01
C GLY A 420 6.92 -22.25 -14.54
N GLU A 421 5.80 -21.79 -15.13
CA GLU A 421 5.73 -21.47 -16.56
C GLU A 421 6.30 -20.09 -16.86
N HIS A 422 6.55 -19.28 -15.86
CA HIS A 422 7.35 -18.07 -15.95
C HIS A 422 8.83 -18.45 -15.95
N ARG A 423 9.63 -17.71 -16.67
CA ARG A 423 11.07 -17.85 -16.71
C ARG A 423 11.75 -17.82 -15.36
N TYR A 424 11.06 -17.28 -14.35
CA TYR A 424 11.57 -17.07 -13.00
C TYR A 424 10.50 -17.43 -11.98
N PRO A 425 10.51 -18.66 -11.48
CA PRO A 425 9.77 -19.01 -10.28
C PRO A 425 10.27 -18.16 -9.09
N GLY A 426 9.43 -17.96 -8.11
CA GLY A 426 9.77 -17.21 -6.92
C GLY A 426 11.10 -17.63 -6.32
N ALA A 427 11.86 -16.68 -5.80
CA ALA A 427 13.11 -16.95 -5.12
C ALA A 427 12.91 -17.06 -3.62
N SER A 428 13.81 -17.76 -2.94
CA SER A 428 13.87 -17.82 -1.49
C SER A 428 14.51 -16.57 -0.91
N PHE A 429 13.95 -16.00 0.14
CA PHE A 429 14.62 -14.98 0.95
C PHE A 429 15.91 -15.48 1.59
N VAL A 430 15.94 -16.76 1.93
CA VAL A 430 17.04 -17.38 2.66
C VAL A 430 18.20 -17.72 1.75
N THR A 431 17.93 -18.22 0.55
CA THR A 431 18.96 -18.75 -0.35
C THR A 431 19.22 -17.86 -1.55
N GLY A 432 18.34 -16.88 -1.86
CA GLY A 432 18.43 -16.09 -3.07
C GLY A 432 18.29 -16.89 -4.37
N VAL A 433 18.05 -18.19 -4.25
CA VAL A 433 17.91 -19.09 -5.38
C VAL A 433 16.48 -19.14 -5.82
N ALA A 434 16.24 -18.96 -7.11
CA ALA A 434 14.94 -19.17 -7.69
C ALA A 434 14.48 -20.60 -7.39
N SER A 435 13.34 -20.74 -6.74
CA SER A 435 12.74 -22.05 -6.46
C SER A 435 11.48 -22.22 -7.30
N GLN A 436 11.15 -23.45 -7.60
CA GLN A 436 9.88 -23.75 -8.23
C GLN A 436 8.75 -23.50 -7.23
N ALA A 437 7.73 -22.81 -7.69
CA ALA A 437 6.56 -22.63 -6.87
C ALA A 437 5.87 -23.97 -6.57
N PRO A 438 5.33 -24.14 -5.36
CA PRO A 438 4.78 -25.42 -4.90
C PRO A 438 3.42 -25.74 -5.56
N ILE A 439 2.83 -24.82 -6.30
CA ILE A 439 1.57 -25.09 -6.96
C ILE A 439 1.82 -25.89 -8.22
N ALA A 440 1.26 -27.09 -8.24
CA ALA A 440 1.31 -27.95 -9.39
C ALA A 440 0.69 -27.26 -10.62
N LYS A 441 1.31 -27.50 -11.77
CA LYS A 441 0.82 -27.02 -13.06
C LYS A 441 -0.65 -27.43 -13.27
N GLY A 442 -1.50 -26.49 -13.66
CA GLY A 442 -2.88 -26.79 -14.02
C GLY A 442 -3.85 -26.92 -12.85
N GLN A 443 -3.53 -26.44 -11.66
CA GLN A 443 -4.53 -26.38 -10.58
C GLN A 443 -5.59 -25.33 -10.86
N GLU A 444 -6.83 -25.71 -10.62
CA GLU A 444 -7.98 -24.82 -10.72
C GLU A 444 -8.13 -23.95 -9.46
N ARG A 445 -8.72 -22.79 -9.65
CA ARG A 445 -9.20 -21.90 -8.59
C ARG A 445 -10.61 -21.48 -8.89
N LEU A 446 -11.49 -21.55 -7.90
CA LEU A 446 -12.84 -21.02 -8.01
C LEU A 446 -12.80 -19.49 -7.93
N ILE A 447 -13.18 -18.82 -9.01
CA ILE A 447 -13.37 -17.37 -9.03
C ILE A 447 -14.84 -17.12 -8.71
N ASN A 448 -15.14 -16.79 -7.47
CA ASN A 448 -16.48 -16.73 -6.93
C ASN A 448 -17.00 -15.30 -6.67
N ALA A 449 -16.20 -14.29 -6.92
CA ALA A 449 -16.65 -12.90 -6.78
C ALA A 449 -17.72 -12.56 -7.84
N GLU A 450 -18.62 -11.68 -7.48
CA GLU A 450 -19.78 -11.32 -8.29
C GLU A 450 -19.36 -10.75 -9.65
N ALA A 451 -20.21 -10.97 -10.64
CA ALA A 451 -20.02 -10.43 -11.98
C ALA A 451 -20.01 -8.89 -11.99
N LEU A 452 -19.20 -8.34 -12.87
CA LEU A 452 -19.17 -6.91 -13.19
C LEU A 452 -19.82 -6.65 -14.55
N HIS A 453 -20.45 -5.53 -14.68
CA HIS A 453 -21.18 -5.13 -15.89
C HIS A 453 -20.68 -3.75 -16.38
N PRO A 454 -19.89 -3.70 -17.44
CA PRO A 454 -19.27 -4.84 -18.13
C PRO A 454 -18.10 -5.44 -17.31
N PRO A 455 -17.68 -6.67 -17.61
CA PRO A 455 -16.41 -7.18 -17.11
C PRO A 455 -15.24 -6.31 -17.58
N HIS A 456 -14.22 -6.18 -16.75
CA HIS A 456 -13.10 -5.29 -16.98
C HIS A 456 -11.88 -6.02 -17.54
N ALA A 457 -11.32 -5.50 -18.66
CA ALA A 457 -10.00 -5.90 -19.13
C ALA A 457 -8.93 -5.20 -18.27
N PRO A 458 -8.18 -5.92 -17.41
CA PRO A 458 -7.29 -5.29 -16.47
C PRO A 458 -6.12 -4.59 -17.17
N GLN A 459 -5.76 -3.43 -16.67
CA GLN A 459 -4.55 -2.72 -17.08
C GLN A 459 -3.43 -3.08 -16.10
N MET A 460 -2.56 -3.99 -16.53
CA MET A 460 -1.50 -4.54 -15.71
C MET A 460 -0.15 -3.98 -16.15
N PHE A 461 0.36 -3.01 -15.40
CA PHE A 461 1.67 -2.43 -15.63
C PHE A 461 2.66 -3.03 -14.64
N GLY A 462 3.48 -3.96 -15.12
CA GLY A 462 4.60 -4.47 -14.34
C GLY A 462 5.66 -3.39 -14.17
N GLY A 463 6.33 -3.36 -13.06
CA GLY A 463 7.31 -2.32 -12.78
C GLY A 463 8.42 -2.71 -11.83
N GLU A 464 8.20 -3.73 -11.00
CA GLU A 464 9.25 -4.25 -10.16
C GLU A 464 10.11 -5.22 -10.95
N ALA A 465 11.43 -4.99 -10.90
CA ALA A 465 12.38 -5.95 -11.40
C ALA A 465 12.31 -7.22 -10.55
N ILE A 466 12.00 -8.33 -11.21
CA ILE A 466 12.09 -9.62 -10.55
C ILE A 466 13.54 -10.03 -10.49
N GLN A 467 13.88 -10.70 -9.40
CA GLN A 467 15.05 -11.50 -9.32
C GLN A 467 15.24 -12.38 -10.54
N GLY A 468 16.42 -12.40 -11.08
CA GLY A 468 16.80 -13.39 -12.04
C GLY A 468 16.32 -13.19 -13.45
N SER A 469 16.05 -11.97 -13.87
CA SER A 469 15.96 -11.69 -15.28
C SER A 469 17.36 -11.70 -15.92
N PRO A 470 17.78 -12.76 -16.63
CA PRO A 470 19.15 -12.88 -17.12
C PRO A 470 19.48 -11.96 -18.29
N THR A 471 18.56 -11.11 -18.70
CA THR A 471 18.73 -10.30 -19.91
C THR A 471 19.10 -8.85 -19.61
N ARG A 472 19.49 -8.53 -18.34
CA ARG A 472 19.70 -7.17 -17.92
C ARG A 472 21.09 -6.92 -17.42
N SER A 473 21.79 -6.05 -18.08
CA SER A 473 23.09 -5.62 -17.63
C SER A 473 22.99 -4.88 -16.29
N GLY A 474 23.68 -5.36 -15.28
CA GLY A 474 23.82 -4.70 -13.98
C GLY A 474 22.70 -4.94 -12.97
N LEU A 475 21.47 -5.10 -13.41
CA LEU A 475 20.32 -5.53 -12.58
C LEU A 475 19.99 -7.00 -12.75
N ASP A 476 20.70 -7.67 -13.64
CA ASP A 476 20.42 -9.02 -14.12
C ASP A 476 20.99 -10.07 -13.25
N LYS A 477 21.90 -9.71 -12.37
CA LYS A 477 22.43 -10.67 -11.43
C LYS A 477 21.36 -10.93 -10.38
N PRO A 478 20.78 -12.11 -10.35
CA PRO A 478 19.75 -12.48 -9.38
C PRO A 478 20.11 -12.06 -7.97
N ASP A 479 21.39 -12.18 -7.64
CA ASP A 479 21.94 -11.89 -6.34
C ASP A 479 21.86 -10.42 -5.95
N GLU A 480 22.05 -9.51 -6.88
CA GLU A 480 22.02 -8.07 -6.58
C GLU A 480 20.60 -7.56 -6.38
N VAL A 481 19.66 -8.02 -7.19
CA VAL A 481 18.25 -7.67 -7.04
C VAL A 481 17.67 -8.30 -5.79
N ALA A 482 17.94 -9.57 -5.54
CA ALA A 482 17.51 -10.26 -4.36
C ALA A 482 18.06 -9.62 -3.08
N LYS A 483 19.34 -9.26 -3.09
CA LYS A 483 20.00 -8.54 -2.01
C LYS A 483 19.37 -7.17 -1.78
N SER A 484 19.09 -6.44 -2.83
CA SER A 484 18.43 -5.14 -2.76
C SER A 484 17.06 -5.25 -2.14
N ILE A 485 16.23 -6.16 -2.62
CA ILE A 485 14.88 -6.42 -2.10
C ILE A 485 14.96 -6.87 -0.64
N ALA A 486 15.78 -7.86 -0.33
CA ALA A 486 15.88 -8.43 1.01
C ALA A 486 16.42 -7.44 2.05
N LEU A 487 17.32 -6.56 1.66
CA LEU A 487 17.93 -5.56 2.54
C LEU A 487 17.13 -4.27 2.64
N GLY A 488 16.05 -4.12 1.88
CA GLY A 488 15.38 -2.84 1.74
C GLY A 488 16.30 -1.75 1.19
N LYS A 489 17.38 -2.15 0.51
CA LYS A 489 18.34 -1.24 -0.08
C LYS A 489 17.93 -0.90 -1.50
N ASP A 490 18.17 0.32 -1.87
CA ASP A 490 18.07 0.81 -3.26
C ASP A 490 19.26 0.36 -4.12
N ALA A 491 19.76 -0.84 -3.92
CA ALA A 491 21.00 -1.29 -4.56
C ALA A 491 20.86 -1.38 -6.09
N ALA A 492 19.64 -1.43 -6.58
CA ALA A 492 19.38 -1.69 -7.97
C ALA A 492 18.77 -0.50 -8.73
N THR A 493 18.63 0.65 -8.09
CA THR A 493 17.91 1.77 -8.71
C THR A 493 18.72 2.44 -9.80
N PHE A 494 20.04 2.52 -9.63
CA PHE A 494 20.93 3.22 -10.57
C PHE A 494 22.06 2.31 -11.04
N LEU A 495 22.27 2.24 -12.35
CA LEU A 495 23.38 1.53 -12.96
C LEU A 495 24.65 2.40 -12.96
N TRP A 496 25.80 1.71 -12.89
CA TRP A 496 27.09 2.37 -13.10
C TRP A 496 27.39 2.44 -14.59
N ILE A 497 27.55 3.66 -15.11
CA ILE A 497 27.83 3.95 -16.51
C ILE A 497 29.23 4.50 -16.63
N LYS A 498 30.00 4.00 -17.58
CA LYS A 498 31.34 4.57 -17.88
C LYS A 498 31.19 6.01 -18.34
N MET A 499 31.90 6.91 -17.71
CA MET A 499 31.95 8.31 -18.15
C MET A 499 32.54 8.41 -19.56
N PRO A 500 31.98 9.29 -20.42
CA PRO A 500 32.59 9.60 -21.72
C PRO A 500 34.04 10.03 -21.57
N ILE A 501 34.89 9.75 -22.55
CA ILE A 501 36.34 10.02 -22.50
C ILE A 501 36.64 11.51 -22.24
N GLU A 502 35.84 12.39 -22.80
CA GLU A 502 35.94 13.84 -22.63
C GLU A 502 35.75 14.33 -21.19
N TYR A 503 35.06 13.53 -20.38
CA TYR A 503 34.80 13.80 -18.96
C TYR A 503 35.68 12.96 -18.04
N ASP A 504 36.48 12.07 -18.59
CA ASP A 504 37.35 11.13 -17.88
C ASP A 504 38.77 11.65 -17.74
N ALA A 505 38.94 12.96 -17.88
CA ALA A 505 40.21 13.64 -17.67
C ALA A 505 40.76 13.40 -16.25
N PRO A 506 42.05 13.53 -16.01
CA PRO A 506 42.66 13.20 -14.73
C PRO A 506 42.05 14.07 -13.62
N TYR A 507 41.15 13.46 -12.86
CA TYR A 507 40.60 14.04 -11.64
C TYR A 507 41.47 13.65 -10.46
N THR A 508 41.66 14.59 -9.57
CA THR A 508 42.36 14.33 -8.32
C THR A 508 41.45 13.69 -7.31
N THR A 509 40.13 13.98 -7.38
CA THR A 509 39.13 13.46 -6.46
C THR A 509 37.81 13.05 -7.18
N GLN A 510 37.07 12.12 -6.57
CA GLN A 510 35.73 11.75 -7.04
C GLN A 510 34.76 12.94 -6.98
N GLN A 511 34.95 13.84 -6.04
CA GLN A 511 34.12 15.01 -5.84
C GLN A 511 34.29 16.03 -6.98
N GLU A 512 35.51 16.22 -7.48
CA GLU A 512 35.78 17.04 -8.68
C GLU A 512 35.11 16.45 -9.92
N ALA A 513 35.22 15.13 -10.11
CA ALA A 513 34.56 14.45 -11.21
C ALA A 513 33.02 14.59 -11.15
N LEU A 514 32.45 14.48 -9.97
CA LEU A 514 31.02 14.66 -9.75
C LEU A 514 30.59 16.10 -10.06
N ALA A 515 31.27 17.08 -9.51
CA ALA A 515 30.98 18.50 -9.72
C ALA A 515 31.07 18.89 -11.20
N ARG A 516 32.10 18.42 -11.91
CA ARG A 516 32.30 18.71 -13.32
C ARG A 516 31.20 18.09 -14.19
N PHE A 517 30.82 16.83 -13.93
CA PHE A 517 29.75 16.21 -14.69
C PHE A 517 28.42 16.92 -14.46
N ASN A 518 28.02 17.13 -13.20
CA ASN A 518 26.78 17.79 -12.86
C ASN A 518 26.69 19.26 -13.25
N GLY A 519 27.87 19.93 -13.40
CA GLY A 519 27.91 21.30 -13.88
C GLY A 519 27.53 21.51 -15.36
N LEU A 520 27.34 20.41 -16.12
CA LEU A 520 26.94 20.47 -17.54
C LEU A 520 25.46 20.77 -17.73
N SER A 521 24.65 20.45 -16.76
CA SER A 521 23.20 20.67 -16.80
C SER A 521 22.71 21.36 -15.54
N LYS A 522 21.75 22.27 -15.71
CA LYS A 522 21.03 22.89 -14.60
C LYS A 522 19.84 22.04 -14.12
N ASP A 523 19.49 20.99 -14.88
CA ASP A 523 18.40 20.10 -14.55
C ASP A 523 18.87 19.03 -13.54
N PRO A 524 18.34 19.00 -12.31
CA PRO A 524 18.69 18.01 -11.30
C PRO A 524 18.50 16.57 -11.77
N GLU A 525 17.57 16.33 -12.69
CA GLU A 525 17.31 15.00 -13.23
C GLU A 525 18.40 14.49 -14.18
N GLU A 526 19.28 15.36 -14.61
CA GLU A 526 20.49 15.03 -15.39
C GLU A 526 21.74 14.92 -14.52
N HIS A 527 21.62 15.06 -13.21
CA HIS A 527 22.74 14.95 -12.29
C HIS A 527 22.91 13.51 -11.82
N THR A 528 24.17 13.05 -11.84
CA THR A 528 24.52 11.79 -11.16
C THR A 528 24.72 12.03 -9.67
N ARG A 529 24.45 11.02 -8.86
CA ARG A 529 24.60 11.09 -7.40
C ARG A 529 25.97 10.64 -6.92
N ALA A 530 26.68 9.81 -7.71
CA ALA A 530 27.98 9.29 -7.35
C ALA A 530 28.86 9.02 -8.56
N VAL A 531 30.16 9.15 -8.35
CA VAL A 531 31.21 8.79 -9.29
C VAL A 531 32.22 7.89 -8.57
N ARG A 532 32.78 6.89 -9.26
CA ARG A 532 33.82 6.02 -8.73
C ARG A 532 34.91 5.74 -9.77
N LYS A 533 36.04 5.22 -9.33
CA LYS A 533 37.00 4.61 -10.26
C LYS A 533 36.38 3.37 -10.88
N GLY A 534 36.27 3.35 -12.18
CA GLY A 534 35.77 2.23 -12.94
C GLY A 534 36.88 1.25 -13.34
N ALA A 535 36.46 0.21 -14.04
CA ALA A 535 37.37 -0.75 -14.61
C ALA A 535 38.22 -0.11 -15.74
N THR A 536 39.46 -0.57 -15.91
CA THR A 536 40.32 -0.13 -17.01
C THR A 536 39.64 -0.36 -18.37
N ARG A 537 39.68 0.62 -19.26
CA ARG A 537 39.15 0.46 -20.61
C ARG A 537 39.97 -0.57 -21.40
N SER A 538 39.41 -1.09 -22.47
CA SER A 538 40.11 -1.98 -23.40
C SER A 538 41.35 -1.34 -24.01
N SER A 539 41.44 -0.01 -24.00
CA SER A 539 42.64 0.78 -24.38
C SER A 539 43.73 0.87 -23.31
N GLY A 540 43.56 0.24 -22.13
CA GLY A 540 44.49 0.32 -21.01
C GLY A 540 44.41 1.60 -20.17
N SER A 541 43.54 2.56 -20.53
CA SER A 541 43.34 3.79 -19.74
C SER A 541 42.36 3.55 -18.59
N SER A 542 42.59 4.19 -17.43
CA SER A 542 41.63 4.24 -16.35
C SER A 542 40.39 4.99 -16.78
N CYS A 543 39.21 4.59 -16.27
CA CYS A 543 38.00 5.32 -16.49
C CYS A 543 37.29 5.58 -15.15
N HIS A 544 36.49 6.63 -15.11
CA HIS A 544 35.51 6.83 -14.05
C HIS A 544 34.15 6.26 -14.48
N GLU A 545 33.43 5.75 -13.53
CA GLU A 545 32.02 5.34 -13.67
C GLU A 545 31.20 6.27 -12.83
N ARG A 546 30.05 6.69 -13.38
CA ARG A 546 29.01 7.42 -12.65
C ARG A 546 27.77 6.58 -12.51
N GLU A 547 26.97 6.84 -11.52
CA GLU A 547 25.61 6.33 -11.51
C GLU A 547 24.78 6.95 -12.64
N GLU A 548 23.77 6.22 -13.12
CA GLU A 548 22.74 6.79 -13.98
C GLU A 548 22.15 8.05 -13.35
N THR A 549 21.81 9.01 -14.17
CA THR A 549 20.99 10.13 -13.73
C THR A 549 19.53 9.65 -13.49
N PRO A 550 18.74 10.37 -12.70
CA PRO A 550 17.32 10.04 -12.52
C PRO A 550 16.54 9.91 -13.86
N ARG A 551 16.87 10.77 -14.83
CA ARG A 551 16.26 10.72 -16.17
C ARG A 551 16.64 9.45 -16.93
N GLU A 552 17.92 9.08 -16.93
CA GLU A 552 18.39 7.85 -17.57
C GLU A 552 17.76 6.61 -16.92
N ALA A 553 17.70 6.59 -15.61
CA ALA A 553 17.06 5.48 -14.87
C ALA A 553 15.59 5.35 -15.23
N ARG A 554 14.83 6.45 -15.28
CA ARG A 554 13.42 6.41 -15.72
C ARG A 554 13.27 5.92 -17.15
N THR A 555 14.04 6.48 -18.07
CA THR A 555 14.00 6.06 -19.49
C THR A 555 14.29 4.57 -19.64
N ARG A 556 15.28 4.08 -18.90
CA ARG A 556 15.59 2.64 -18.87
C ARG A 556 14.45 1.84 -18.28
N MET A 557 13.90 2.24 -17.14
CA MET A 557 12.79 1.54 -16.48
C MET A 557 11.54 1.50 -17.38
N GLU A 558 11.22 2.59 -18.07
CA GLU A 558 10.11 2.64 -19.02
C GLU A 558 10.34 1.71 -20.21
N HIS A 559 11.55 1.71 -20.76
CA HIS A 559 11.93 0.78 -21.82
C HIS A 559 11.82 -0.67 -21.37
N ASP A 560 12.35 -0.94 -20.19
CA ASP A 560 12.34 -2.25 -19.57
C ASP A 560 10.91 -2.74 -19.29
N GLN A 561 10.04 -1.87 -18.81
CA GLN A 561 8.62 -2.21 -18.60
C GLN A 561 7.92 -2.66 -19.88
N LYS A 562 8.27 -2.06 -21.01
CA LYS A 562 7.71 -2.43 -22.33
C LYS A 562 8.26 -3.76 -22.83
N THR A 563 9.50 -4.08 -22.50
CA THR A 563 10.22 -5.23 -23.06
C THR A 563 10.21 -6.46 -22.16
N TRP A 564 9.88 -6.29 -20.87
CA TRP A 564 9.98 -7.35 -19.88
C TRP A 564 8.74 -8.23 -19.79
N GLY A 565 8.86 -9.43 -20.28
CA GLY A 565 7.89 -10.49 -20.03
C GLY A 565 7.89 -11.04 -18.60
N ASN A 566 8.87 -10.67 -17.75
CA ASN A 566 9.16 -11.32 -16.47
C ASN A 566 9.19 -10.34 -15.28
N ASN A 567 8.61 -9.16 -15.41
CA ASN A 567 8.48 -8.25 -14.28
C ASN A 567 7.54 -8.84 -13.23
N SER A 568 7.78 -8.51 -11.96
CA SER A 568 6.78 -8.70 -10.94
C SER A 568 5.58 -7.80 -11.22
N TYR A 569 4.41 -8.38 -11.09
CA TYR A 569 3.15 -7.66 -11.20
C TYR A 569 2.54 -7.38 -9.82
N HIS A 570 3.38 -7.38 -8.78
CA HIS A 570 2.98 -7.24 -7.39
C HIS A 570 2.14 -5.98 -7.11
N SER A 571 2.48 -4.84 -7.73
CA SER A 571 1.70 -3.61 -7.59
C SER A 571 0.86 -3.27 -8.82
N ALA A 572 0.79 -4.17 -9.80
CA ALA A 572 0.19 -3.86 -11.09
C ALA A 572 -1.31 -3.57 -11.02
N ILE A 573 -2.03 -4.22 -10.11
CA ILE A 573 -3.46 -3.98 -9.87
C ILE A 573 -3.71 -2.52 -9.47
N LEU A 574 -2.81 -1.94 -8.68
CA LEU A 574 -2.99 -0.63 -8.06
C LEU A 574 -2.51 0.54 -8.92
N ARG A 575 -1.64 0.28 -9.89
CA ARG A 575 -1.00 1.33 -10.70
C ARG A 575 -1.91 1.97 -11.74
N SER A 576 -3.06 1.36 -12.03
CA SER A 576 -4.02 1.91 -12.96
C SER A 576 -5.26 2.40 -12.24
N PRO A 577 -5.62 3.69 -12.35
CA PRO A 577 -6.90 4.21 -11.86
C PRO A 577 -8.09 3.48 -12.47
N GLU A 578 -7.98 3.01 -13.73
CA GLU A 578 -9.05 2.28 -14.41
C GLU A 578 -9.41 0.96 -13.72
N ASN A 579 -8.41 0.25 -13.14
CA ASN A 579 -8.68 -0.96 -12.37
C ASN A 579 -9.54 -0.64 -11.14
N GLN A 580 -9.23 0.45 -10.46
CA GLN A 580 -9.98 0.89 -9.28
C GLN A 580 -11.38 1.39 -9.66
N ARG A 581 -11.47 2.15 -10.75
CA ARG A 581 -12.72 2.69 -11.29
C ARG A 581 -13.71 1.59 -11.65
N TRP A 582 -13.25 0.56 -12.37
CA TRP A 582 -14.13 -0.48 -12.92
C TRP A 582 -14.40 -1.63 -11.96
N VAL A 583 -13.49 -1.94 -11.06
CA VAL A 583 -13.58 -3.10 -10.18
C VAL A 583 -13.70 -2.71 -8.72
N THR A 584 -12.69 -2.06 -8.15
CA THR A 584 -12.64 -1.79 -6.71
C THR A 584 -13.82 -0.92 -6.24
N ALA A 585 -14.19 0.09 -7.03
CA ALA A 585 -15.36 0.93 -6.75
C ALA A 585 -16.68 0.13 -6.69
N MET A 586 -16.73 -1.05 -7.34
CA MET A 586 -17.87 -1.95 -7.26
C MET A 586 -17.81 -2.91 -6.07
N ASP A 587 -16.62 -3.17 -5.52
CA ASP A 587 -16.41 -4.12 -4.42
C ASP A 587 -16.39 -3.45 -3.03
N ILE A 588 -16.15 -2.14 -2.93
CA ILE A 588 -16.25 -1.43 -1.65
C ILE A 588 -17.68 -1.44 -1.11
N ALA A 589 -17.81 -1.41 0.21
CA ALA A 589 -19.09 -1.18 0.87
C ALA A 589 -19.54 0.27 0.68
N ILE A 590 -20.82 0.47 0.47
CA ILE A 590 -21.50 1.76 0.43
C ILE A 590 -22.50 1.86 1.57
N GLY A 591 -22.65 3.05 2.12
CA GLY A 591 -23.52 3.32 3.27
C GLY A 591 -23.38 4.78 3.68
N GLN A 592 -22.76 5.06 4.82
CA GLN A 592 -22.59 6.42 5.33
C GLN A 592 -21.19 6.70 5.84
N ALA A 593 -20.81 7.98 5.86
CA ALA A 593 -19.54 8.48 6.34
C ALA A 593 -19.70 9.88 7.00
N HIS A 594 -20.47 9.96 8.06
CA HIS A 594 -20.69 11.23 8.80
C HIS A 594 -19.36 11.81 9.30
N CYS A 595 -18.40 10.95 9.63
CA CYS A 595 -17.06 11.35 10.06
C CYS A 595 -16.29 12.13 8.97
N LEU A 596 -16.57 11.85 7.69
CA LEU A 596 -15.96 12.55 6.56
C LEU A 596 -16.83 13.72 6.05
N ASP A 597 -18.14 13.69 6.33
CA ASP A 597 -19.04 14.80 6.05
C ASP A 597 -18.83 15.97 7.02
N ASP A 598 -18.36 15.67 8.23
CA ASP A 598 -17.95 16.65 9.23
C ASP A 598 -16.51 17.10 8.94
N PRO A 599 -16.28 18.38 8.51
CA PRO A 599 -14.96 18.84 8.12
C PRO A 599 -13.91 18.73 9.24
N GLU A 600 -14.28 19.01 10.49
CA GLU A 600 -13.35 18.94 11.63
C GLU A 600 -12.90 17.53 11.91
N MET A 601 -13.85 16.57 11.85
CA MET A 601 -13.50 15.16 12.03
C MET A 601 -12.71 14.63 10.84
N ARG A 602 -13.07 14.99 9.61
CA ARG A 602 -12.32 14.59 8.42
C ARG A 602 -10.85 15.00 8.51
N GLU A 603 -10.60 16.28 8.83
CA GLU A 603 -9.23 16.81 8.93
C GLU A 603 -8.41 16.04 9.96
N VAL A 604 -8.92 15.84 11.17
CA VAL A 604 -8.18 15.15 12.20
C VAL A 604 -8.00 13.66 11.90
N LEU A 605 -9.00 12.97 11.34
CA LEU A 605 -8.89 11.55 11.00
C LEU A 605 -7.86 11.31 9.88
N VAL A 606 -7.80 12.19 8.89
CA VAL A 606 -6.78 12.14 7.83
C VAL A 606 -5.39 12.43 8.42
N ALA A 607 -5.28 13.44 9.29
CA ALA A 607 -4.00 13.77 9.91
C ALA A 607 -3.44 12.62 10.76
N ILE A 608 -4.26 11.98 11.61
CA ILE A 608 -3.79 10.88 12.47
C ILE A 608 -3.57 9.56 11.72
N ALA A 609 -4.03 9.44 10.48
CA ALA A 609 -3.74 8.30 9.63
C ALA A 609 -2.30 8.32 9.09
N ASP A 610 -1.67 9.49 8.99
CA ASP A 610 -0.23 9.59 8.71
C ASP A 610 0.59 9.42 10.01
N TRP A 611 1.62 8.57 9.96
CA TRP A 611 2.53 8.37 11.08
C TRP A 611 3.75 9.30 11.02
N LYS A 612 3.98 9.96 9.88
CA LYS A 612 5.13 10.82 9.63
C LYS A 612 4.90 12.22 10.24
N MET A 613 4.87 12.28 11.55
CA MET A 613 4.63 13.51 12.30
C MET A 613 5.94 14.02 12.91
N ASP A 614 6.49 15.10 12.37
CA ASP A 614 7.49 15.89 13.08
C ASP A 614 6.82 16.84 14.09
N GLN A 615 7.62 17.62 14.80
CA GLN A 615 7.11 18.57 15.83
C GLN A 615 6.13 19.59 15.24
N GLU A 616 6.36 20.07 14.02
CA GLU A 616 5.51 21.06 13.36
C GLU A 616 4.15 20.44 13.00
N ILE A 617 4.18 19.27 12.34
CA ILE A 617 2.97 18.53 11.92
C ILE A 617 2.16 18.11 13.16
N PHE A 618 2.82 17.58 14.20
CA PHE A 618 2.13 17.17 15.42
C PHE A 618 1.46 18.35 16.12
N THR A 619 2.14 19.49 16.23
CA THR A 619 1.58 20.71 16.83
C THR A 619 0.37 21.21 16.02
N ALA A 620 0.47 21.21 14.69
CA ALA A 620 -0.65 21.56 13.82
C ALA A 620 -1.83 20.59 13.98
N THR A 621 -1.56 19.29 14.08
CA THR A 621 -2.59 18.26 14.29
C THR A 621 -3.33 18.45 15.61
N MET A 622 -2.61 18.74 16.70
CA MET A 622 -3.24 19.03 18.00
C MET A 622 -4.07 20.33 17.99
N ALA A 623 -3.77 21.27 17.11
CA ALA A 623 -4.51 22.53 16.96
C ALA A 623 -5.80 22.37 16.14
N LEU A 624 -6.01 21.25 15.46
CA LEU A 624 -7.24 20.99 14.73
C LEU A 624 -8.45 20.94 15.65
N PRO A 625 -9.59 21.57 15.29
CA PRO A 625 -10.80 21.54 16.13
C PRO A 625 -11.26 20.13 16.48
N GLY A 626 -11.14 19.18 15.54
CA GLY A 626 -11.49 17.78 15.75
C GLY A 626 -10.62 17.04 16.76
N TRP A 627 -9.43 17.56 17.12
CA TRP A 627 -8.52 16.89 18.07
C TRP A 627 -9.17 16.65 19.44
N SER A 628 -9.86 17.66 19.97
CA SER A 628 -10.54 17.57 21.26
C SER A 628 -11.70 16.56 21.29
N ARG A 629 -12.16 16.16 20.12
CA ARG A 629 -13.24 15.17 19.92
C ARG A 629 -12.73 13.74 19.89
N LEU A 630 -11.41 13.51 19.73
CA LEU A 630 -10.82 12.18 19.82
C LEU A 630 -10.87 11.65 21.27
N SER A 631 -10.92 10.32 21.40
CA SER A 631 -10.81 9.70 22.72
C SER A 631 -9.44 9.94 23.34
N ALA A 632 -9.35 9.89 24.67
CA ALA A 632 -8.08 10.04 25.39
C ALA A 632 -7.07 8.94 24.99
N GLU A 633 -7.55 7.71 24.69
CA GLU A 633 -6.72 6.60 24.19
C GLU A 633 -6.15 6.92 22.82
N ALA A 634 -6.97 7.44 21.91
CA ALA A 634 -6.52 7.85 20.57
C ALA A 634 -5.48 8.96 20.63
N GLN A 635 -5.74 10.02 21.41
CA GLN A 635 -4.78 11.11 21.60
C GLN A 635 -3.45 10.62 22.18
N ALA A 636 -3.50 9.70 23.15
CA ALA A 636 -2.30 9.10 23.74
C ALA A 636 -1.51 8.25 22.73
N LEU A 637 -2.20 7.46 21.91
CA LEU A 637 -1.56 6.64 20.88
C LEU A 637 -0.96 7.51 19.76
N VAL A 638 -1.65 8.57 19.33
CA VAL A 638 -1.12 9.51 18.33
C VAL A 638 0.11 10.22 18.86
N LYS A 639 0.08 10.69 20.12
CA LYS A 639 1.25 11.28 20.79
C LYS A 639 2.43 10.29 20.85
N SER A 640 2.17 9.05 21.21
CA SER A 640 3.23 8.02 21.24
C SER A 640 3.76 7.69 19.83
N SER A 641 2.90 7.70 18.81
CA SER A 641 3.30 7.52 17.42
C SER A 641 4.16 8.69 16.92
N TYR A 642 3.85 9.92 17.34
CA TYR A 642 4.70 11.08 17.11
C TYR A 642 6.09 10.89 17.74
N LEU A 643 6.18 10.49 19.01
CA LEU A 643 7.46 10.23 19.69
C LEU A 643 8.25 9.10 19.01
N TYR A 644 7.53 8.08 18.50
CA TYR A 644 8.17 7.03 17.71
C TYR A 644 8.76 7.59 16.42
N TYR A 645 8.03 8.41 15.67
CA TYR A 645 8.54 8.99 14.43
C TYR A 645 9.66 10.01 14.69
N GLN A 646 9.50 10.87 15.68
CA GLN A 646 10.45 11.93 16.01
C GLN A 646 11.76 11.37 16.60
N ASP A 647 11.65 10.49 17.61
CA ASP A 647 12.77 10.10 18.46
C ASP A 647 13.09 8.59 18.40
N GLY A 648 12.32 7.79 17.71
CA GLY A 648 12.47 6.33 17.68
C GLY A 648 11.99 5.63 18.96
N VAL A 649 11.25 6.31 19.84
CA VAL A 649 10.74 5.76 21.11
C VAL A 649 9.46 4.98 20.84
N PHE A 650 9.54 3.65 20.92
CA PHE A 650 8.37 2.80 20.69
C PHE A 650 7.31 2.99 21.79
N PRO A 651 6.00 2.99 21.44
CA PRO A 651 4.92 3.15 22.40
C PRO A 651 4.93 2.12 23.53
N PRO A 652 4.50 2.50 24.74
CA PRO A 652 4.45 1.57 25.88
C PRO A 652 3.42 0.45 25.67
N PRO A 653 3.59 -0.71 26.34
CA PRO A 653 2.68 -1.86 26.21
C PRO A 653 1.21 -1.56 26.58
N SER A 654 0.95 -0.54 27.36
CA SER A 654 -0.41 -0.08 27.69
C SER A 654 -1.16 0.51 26.49
N LEU A 655 -0.43 1.02 25.49
CA LEU A 655 -0.99 1.56 24.25
C LEU A 655 -0.86 0.59 23.08
N VAL A 656 0.28 -0.11 23.00
CA VAL A 656 0.58 -1.08 21.94
C VAL A 656 1.00 -2.38 22.61
N SER A 657 0.02 -3.28 22.79
CA SER A 657 0.30 -4.61 23.34
C SER A 657 1.15 -5.42 22.36
N LEU A 658 2.22 -6.01 22.87
CA LEU A 658 3.03 -6.97 22.15
C LEU A 658 2.61 -8.43 22.45
N THR A 659 1.46 -8.63 23.06
CA THR A 659 0.81 -9.93 23.20
C THR A 659 -0.13 -10.13 22.02
N PRO A 660 0.00 -11.23 21.26
CA PRO A 660 -0.91 -11.51 20.14
C PRO A 660 -2.38 -11.57 20.60
N PRO A 661 -3.32 -11.04 19.81
CA PRO A 661 -4.75 -11.10 20.11
C PRO A 661 -5.30 -12.51 20.12
N THR A 662 -6.43 -12.71 20.79
CA THR A 662 -7.06 -14.03 21.02
C THR A 662 -7.32 -14.81 19.74
N LEU A 663 -7.72 -14.13 18.65
CA LEU A 663 -7.95 -14.79 17.35
C LEU A 663 -6.69 -15.43 16.76
N LEU A 664 -5.49 -15.03 17.21
CA LEU A 664 -4.22 -15.61 16.79
C LEU A 664 -3.77 -16.75 17.71
N ALA A 665 -4.32 -16.86 18.91
CA ALA A 665 -4.03 -17.97 19.81
C ALA A 665 -4.56 -19.27 19.17
N GLY A 666 -3.70 -20.28 19.04
CA GLY A 666 -4.14 -21.62 18.62
C GLY A 666 -5.21 -22.14 19.58
N ALA A 667 -6.20 -22.85 19.08
CA ALA A 667 -7.13 -23.55 19.93
C ALA A 667 -6.34 -24.40 20.93
N SER A 668 -6.48 -24.12 22.21
CA SER A 668 -5.97 -24.94 23.28
C SER A 668 -6.45 -26.36 23.01
N LYS A 669 -5.52 -27.34 23.00
CA LYS A 669 -5.85 -28.74 22.86
C LYS A 669 -6.76 -29.18 24.01
N LYS A 670 -8.04 -28.90 23.93
CA LYS A 670 -9.13 -29.59 24.63
C LYS A 670 -10.48 -28.99 24.17
N GLY A 671 -11.16 -29.73 23.32
CA GLY A 671 -12.61 -29.84 23.37
C GLY A 671 -13.45 -28.76 22.71
N ASP A 672 -13.11 -28.24 21.53
CA ASP A 672 -14.12 -27.60 20.69
C ASP A 672 -14.11 -28.33 19.34
N ALA A 673 -14.96 -29.35 19.29
CA ALA A 673 -15.43 -29.89 18.02
C ALA A 673 -16.43 -28.87 17.43
N LEU A 674 -16.11 -28.37 16.25
CA LEU A 674 -17.05 -27.68 15.37
C LEU A 674 -18.08 -28.66 14.84
#